data_4adef48a9721b3cc13552fa4ec443ede
#
_entry.id   4adef48a9721b3cc13552fa4ec443ede
#
_cell.length_a   1.000
_cell.length_b   1.000
_cell.length_c   1.000
_cell.angle_alpha   90.00
_cell.angle_beta   90.00
_cell.angle_gamma   90.00
#
_symmetry.space_group_name_H-M   'P 1'
#
loop_
_entity.id
_entity.type
_entity.pdbx_description
1 polymer ?
#
loop_
_entity_poly.entity_id
_entity_poly.type
_entity_poly.pdbx_seq_one_letter_code
_entity_poly.pdbx_strand_id
1 'polypeptide(L)'
;MTPEEKARIKIDQWFADAGWKVVNREDYEPTCTAVAIREGLLKGNLEADYFLFINGKAVGVLEAKREETDAFASKVCEQAALYARSVPNIYQAYQKPLPFIFTSNGKELYCCDFREQDFCFKQIMNIPTPHELVKRLGIEDAFAGLPTLKKKGLRDCQYEAVTELEKSFRSGQNRALMVLATGAGKTYAACLATYRMLSYTLMRRVLFLVDRNNLGKQVEGEFGTFRLTENGDAFNTIFTVNRLRSSSIPSDSNVVISTIQRLFSFLKGETIEDNDDDENEPIEEVTLPPNPNLPHDYFDMIIIDECHRSIYGNWRKVLEYFDTARLVGLTATPIPETMAFFNNNCIVNYTLEKSIVDGVNVDCRVYRIKTQVTETGGAILEGEKFKEETRYTGEVKIVSSKETKIYTNKELNRSIINPAQIKLVLSTYRDVVYTELFNDPQREPNMDYLPKTLIFALNEAHATNIVQIAKEVFGRTDGRFVQKITYSAGDSNELIRQFRNDKDFRIAVTCTLVATGTDVKPLEVVMFMRDVESLPLYIQMKGRGVRTIGDEQLRNVTPNAFSKDCFYLVDAVGVTEHVQTVAPIDDGPITKTITLKELLERMSHGYIPDEYLKRLAATLARIYNKADDSQRKEFVRLSHDDMKELSVRIYDALEKGILPLFVSTDEPNNERKGLVAPLANHADARKFLLILAAGFVNTLMPGEDTLISKGFSIEEAKSTIEAFEEFCKERSDEIEALRIIYNNEGTPITYSMLKDLENKLKMANNHFTSKQLWNSYAIVNLKAVRRSTTKEESDALTNIIQLVRFAFHQIERLDSVVTTSKQFFNLWLGQTQREITDKQREVISRIVDYIASNGACTIRDIREDDATHAAQMIRAFGNMQKADEALHSLYTFVVLRKAA
;
A
#
# COMPACT_ATOMS: atom_id res chain seq x y z
N MET A 1 36.77 -39.69 11.54
CA MET A 1 36.87 -38.20 11.50
C MET A 1 38.14 -37.80 12.23
N THR A 2 39.11 -37.29 11.53
CA THR A 2 40.38 -36.85 12.12
C THR A 2 40.16 -35.60 13.01
N PRO A 3 41.03 -35.29 13.96
CA PRO A 3 40.93 -34.08 14.77
C PRO A 3 40.91 -32.79 13.90
N GLU A 4 41.57 -32.83 12.77
CA GLU A 4 41.57 -31.71 11.83
C GLU A 4 40.25 -31.53 11.07
N GLU A 5 39.63 -32.63 10.62
CA GLU A 5 38.26 -32.60 10.04
C GLU A 5 37.21 -32.05 11.00
N LYS A 6 37.34 -32.32 12.30
CA LYS A 6 36.44 -31.73 13.33
C LYS A 6 36.60 -30.24 13.46
N ALA A 7 37.84 -29.73 13.39
CA ALA A 7 38.10 -28.30 13.43
C ALA A 7 37.52 -27.61 12.16
N ARG A 8 37.71 -28.24 10.97
CA ARG A 8 37.18 -27.72 9.71
C ARG A 8 35.66 -27.62 9.67
N ILE A 9 34.93 -28.59 10.25
CA ILE A 9 33.45 -28.52 10.33
C ILE A 9 33.00 -27.31 11.14
N LYS A 10 33.68 -26.98 12.24
CA LYS A 10 33.36 -25.79 13.02
C LYS A 10 33.69 -24.50 12.27
N ILE A 11 34.81 -24.46 11.56
CA ILE A 11 35.25 -23.33 10.76
C ILE A 11 34.29 -23.12 9.57
N ASP A 12 33.80 -24.19 8.94
CA ASP A 12 32.76 -24.14 7.91
C ASP A 12 31.50 -23.47 8.43
N GLN A 13 31.05 -23.86 9.64
CA GLN A 13 29.90 -23.27 10.28
C GLN A 13 30.13 -21.77 10.57
N TRP A 14 31.27 -21.40 11.08
CA TRP A 14 31.61 -19.99 11.34
C TRP A 14 31.63 -19.14 10.07
N PHE A 15 32.13 -19.70 8.95
CA PHE A 15 32.05 -19.04 7.65
C PHE A 15 30.59 -18.86 7.19
N ALA A 16 29.78 -19.93 7.31
CA ALA A 16 28.37 -19.88 6.95
C ALA A 16 27.61 -18.85 7.81
N ASP A 17 27.83 -18.88 9.15
CA ASP A 17 27.24 -17.92 10.09
C ASP A 17 27.67 -16.48 9.82
N ALA A 18 28.92 -16.30 9.37
CA ALA A 18 29.44 -15.02 8.93
C ALA A 18 29.02 -14.65 7.47
N GLY A 19 28.33 -15.54 6.74
CA GLY A 19 27.69 -15.40 5.42
C GLY A 19 28.59 -15.56 4.23
N TRP A 20 29.55 -16.39 4.42
CA TRP A 20 30.32 -16.89 3.30
C TRP A 20 29.69 -18.16 2.74
N LYS A 21 29.62 -18.28 1.43
CA LYS A 21 29.28 -19.56 0.78
C LYS A 21 30.52 -20.44 0.80
N VAL A 22 30.51 -21.51 1.60
CA VAL A 22 31.62 -22.46 1.67
C VAL A 22 31.42 -23.49 0.55
N VAL A 23 32.41 -23.63 -0.33
CA VAL A 23 32.39 -24.55 -1.47
C VAL A 23 33.71 -25.29 -1.63
N ASN A 24 33.67 -26.40 -2.31
CA ASN A 24 34.91 -27.05 -2.75
C ASN A 24 35.45 -26.33 -3.99
N ARG A 25 36.71 -26.56 -4.33
CA ARG A 25 37.39 -25.87 -5.43
C ARG A 25 36.69 -26.07 -6.79
N GLU A 26 36.15 -27.24 -7.05
CA GLU A 26 35.44 -27.61 -8.28
C GLU A 26 34.06 -26.91 -8.40
N ASP A 27 33.50 -26.52 -7.27
CA ASP A 27 32.18 -25.88 -7.20
C ASP A 27 32.28 -24.34 -7.19
N TYR A 28 33.45 -23.77 -7.42
CA TYR A 28 33.65 -22.33 -7.40
C TYR A 28 33.03 -21.62 -8.62
N GLU A 29 32.16 -20.68 -8.34
CA GLU A 29 31.55 -19.81 -9.34
C GLU A 29 32.00 -18.36 -9.11
N PRO A 30 32.72 -17.70 -10.06
CA PRO A 30 33.17 -16.32 -9.92
C PRO A 30 32.05 -15.29 -9.77
N THR A 31 30.83 -15.65 -10.14
CA THR A 31 29.61 -14.80 -10.00
C THR A 31 29.07 -14.75 -8.59
N CYS A 32 29.50 -15.65 -7.71
CA CYS A 32 29.10 -15.63 -6.31
C CYS A 32 29.74 -14.44 -5.58
N THR A 33 28.93 -13.76 -4.75
CA THR A 33 29.32 -12.50 -4.10
C THR A 33 30.41 -12.68 -3.05
N ALA A 34 30.33 -13.75 -2.26
CA ALA A 34 31.29 -14.04 -1.18
C ALA A 34 31.47 -15.54 -1.01
N VAL A 35 32.66 -16.04 -1.27
CA VAL A 35 32.95 -17.48 -1.29
C VAL A 35 34.20 -17.78 -0.48
N ALA A 36 34.14 -18.83 0.36
CA ALA A 36 35.28 -19.47 0.97
C ALA A 36 35.52 -20.82 0.28
N ILE A 37 36.56 -20.93 -0.51
CA ILE A 37 36.93 -22.14 -1.24
C ILE A 37 37.80 -23.01 -0.34
N ARG A 38 37.40 -24.24 -0.09
CA ARG A 38 38.24 -25.24 0.58
C ARG A 38 39.36 -25.67 -0.36
N GLU A 39 40.54 -25.91 0.22
CA GLU A 39 41.72 -26.39 -0.50
C GLU A 39 42.07 -25.56 -1.74
N GLY A 40 42.05 -24.21 -1.56
CA GLY A 40 42.33 -23.28 -2.64
C GLY A 40 43.75 -23.37 -3.14
N LEU A 41 43.94 -23.43 -4.48
CA LEU A 41 45.22 -23.54 -5.14
C LEU A 41 46.13 -22.32 -4.91
N LEU A 42 47.36 -22.60 -4.58
CA LEU A 42 48.43 -21.61 -4.43
C LEU A 42 49.57 -21.88 -5.44
N LYS A 43 50.49 -20.93 -5.62
CA LYS A 43 51.70 -21.14 -6.42
C LYS A 43 52.56 -22.25 -5.83
N GLY A 44 53.20 -23.05 -6.71
CA GLY A 44 54.12 -24.14 -6.29
C GLY A 44 53.37 -25.39 -5.80
N ASN A 45 52.17 -25.62 -6.27
CA ASN A 45 51.32 -26.76 -5.88
C ASN A 45 50.99 -26.81 -4.37
N LEU A 46 51.01 -25.66 -3.73
CA LEU A 46 50.49 -25.50 -2.35
C LEU A 46 49.00 -25.31 -2.40
N GLU A 47 48.35 -25.63 -1.26
CA GLU A 47 46.92 -25.42 -1.08
C GLU A 47 46.70 -24.68 0.25
N ALA A 48 45.79 -23.69 0.26
CA ALA A 48 45.32 -23.05 1.47
C ALA A 48 44.08 -23.78 1.96
N ASP A 49 43.92 -23.98 3.26
CA ASP A 49 42.70 -24.63 3.81
C ASP A 49 41.44 -23.92 3.37
N TYR A 50 41.44 -22.59 3.43
CA TYR A 50 40.39 -21.75 2.84
C TYR A 50 40.99 -20.55 2.09
N PHE A 51 40.38 -20.27 0.92
CA PHE A 51 40.72 -19.13 0.09
C PHE A 51 39.46 -18.26 -0.09
N LEU A 52 39.56 -17.00 0.30
CA LEU A 52 38.40 -16.12 0.39
C LEU A 52 38.28 -15.22 -0.83
N PHE A 53 37.10 -15.21 -1.46
CA PHE A 53 36.78 -14.39 -2.61
C PHE A 53 35.58 -13.49 -2.34
N ILE A 54 35.65 -12.25 -2.78
CA ILE A 54 34.53 -11.30 -2.79
C ILE A 54 34.42 -10.75 -4.21
N ASN A 55 33.23 -10.82 -4.80
CA ASN A 55 32.96 -10.42 -6.19
C ASN A 55 33.99 -10.98 -7.20
N GLY A 56 34.33 -12.26 -7.06
CA GLY A 56 35.28 -12.94 -7.94
C GLY A 56 36.78 -12.58 -7.74
N LYS A 57 37.07 -11.74 -6.74
CA LYS A 57 38.44 -11.32 -6.43
C LYS A 57 38.89 -11.85 -5.06
N ALA A 58 40.07 -12.39 -5.01
CA ALA A 58 40.69 -12.89 -3.79
C ALA A 58 40.93 -11.77 -2.76
N VAL A 59 40.60 -12.00 -1.50
CA VAL A 59 40.75 -11.05 -0.41
C VAL A 59 41.53 -11.59 0.77
N GLY A 60 41.57 -12.92 0.95
CA GLY A 60 42.25 -13.49 2.11
C GLY A 60 42.38 -14.99 2.05
N VAL A 61 43.08 -15.54 3.06
CA VAL A 61 43.30 -16.96 3.26
C VAL A 61 43.08 -17.30 4.74
N LEU A 62 42.63 -18.54 5.04
CA LEU A 62 42.60 -19.09 6.39
C LEU A 62 43.35 -20.41 6.41
N GLU A 63 44.21 -20.55 7.41
CA GLU A 63 44.93 -21.80 7.76
C GLU A 63 44.25 -22.46 8.92
N ALA A 64 43.80 -23.67 8.75
CA ALA A 64 43.14 -24.49 9.78
C ALA A 64 44.10 -25.49 10.44
N LYS A 65 44.03 -25.64 11.74
CA LYS A 65 44.83 -26.58 12.50
C LYS A 65 43.93 -27.46 13.38
N ARG A 66 44.51 -28.55 13.91
CA ARG A 66 43.84 -29.40 14.89
C ARG A 66 43.55 -28.62 16.17
N GLU A 67 42.50 -29.01 16.88
CA GLU A 67 42.02 -28.39 18.10
C GLU A 67 43.09 -28.26 19.21
N GLU A 68 44.06 -29.22 19.27
CA GLU A 68 45.17 -29.19 20.18
C GLU A 68 46.35 -28.33 19.76
N THR A 69 46.34 -27.84 18.53
CA THR A 69 47.45 -27.00 17.98
C THR A 69 47.18 -25.55 18.32
N ASP A 70 48.17 -24.86 18.86
CA ASP A 70 48.08 -23.42 19.05
C ASP A 70 47.98 -22.71 17.69
N ALA A 71 46.82 -22.06 17.43
CA ALA A 71 46.53 -21.34 16.18
C ALA A 71 47.42 -20.05 16.03
N PHE A 72 47.99 -19.58 17.13
CA PHE A 72 48.89 -18.42 17.19
C PHE A 72 50.37 -18.81 17.08
N ALA A 73 50.72 -20.11 17.05
CA ALA A 73 52.10 -20.55 16.91
C ALA A 73 52.81 -19.93 15.69
N SER A 74 54.06 -19.46 15.85
CA SER A 74 54.80 -18.75 14.79
C SER A 74 54.83 -19.50 13.46
N LYS A 75 54.97 -20.83 13.47
CA LYS A 75 54.94 -21.67 12.27
C LYS A 75 53.58 -21.61 11.53
N VAL A 76 52.47 -21.54 12.25
CA VAL A 76 51.09 -21.45 11.69
C VAL A 76 50.90 -20.09 11.06
N CYS A 77 51.27 -19.03 11.77
CA CYS A 77 51.19 -17.67 11.29
C CYS A 77 52.09 -17.44 10.05
N GLU A 78 53.32 -17.97 10.05
CA GLU A 78 54.22 -17.91 8.92
C GLU A 78 53.69 -18.65 7.69
N GLN A 79 53.11 -19.83 7.88
CA GLN A 79 52.48 -20.61 6.83
C GLN A 79 51.31 -19.86 6.22
N ALA A 80 50.38 -19.30 7.02
CA ALA A 80 49.28 -18.50 6.54
C ALA A 80 49.77 -17.23 5.80
N ALA A 81 50.83 -16.56 6.30
CA ALA A 81 51.45 -15.42 5.62
C ALA A 81 52.10 -15.78 4.27
N LEU A 82 52.71 -16.97 4.18
CA LEU A 82 53.22 -17.49 2.93
C LEU A 82 52.09 -17.70 1.89
N TYR A 83 50.93 -18.22 2.31
CA TYR A 83 49.80 -18.41 1.46
C TYR A 83 49.26 -17.11 0.87
N ALA A 84 49.17 -16.07 1.67
CA ALA A 84 48.75 -14.75 1.20
C ALA A 84 49.66 -14.14 0.14
N ARG A 85 50.97 -14.54 0.15
CA ARG A 85 51.97 -14.12 -0.87
C ARG A 85 51.98 -15.03 -2.10
N SER A 86 51.50 -16.27 -1.98
CA SER A 86 51.60 -17.32 -3.00
C SER A 86 50.38 -17.41 -3.92
N VAL A 87 49.68 -16.31 -4.14
CA VAL A 87 48.46 -16.25 -4.97
C VAL A 87 48.77 -16.53 -6.45
N PRO A 88 48.16 -17.52 -7.10
CA PRO A 88 48.34 -17.80 -8.53
C PRO A 88 47.87 -16.66 -9.42
N ASN A 89 48.39 -16.57 -10.62
CA ASN A 89 47.99 -15.54 -11.57
C ASN A 89 46.58 -15.76 -12.15
N ILE A 90 46.06 -16.97 -12.04
CA ILE A 90 44.68 -17.30 -12.46
C ILE A 90 43.63 -16.60 -11.63
N TYR A 91 43.95 -16.22 -10.36
CA TYR A 91 43.03 -15.51 -9.50
C TYR A 91 43.27 -13.98 -9.57
N GLN A 92 42.19 -13.27 -9.83
CA GLN A 92 42.16 -11.83 -9.60
C GLN A 92 42.16 -11.57 -8.09
N ALA A 93 42.85 -10.55 -7.66
CA ALA A 93 42.89 -10.14 -6.25
C ALA A 93 42.74 -8.64 -6.15
N TYR A 94 42.15 -8.14 -5.07
CA TYR A 94 42.06 -6.72 -4.80
C TYR A 94 43.46 -6.14 -4.52
N GLN A 95 44.28 -6.94 -3.85
CA GLN A 95 45.64 -6.56 -3.52
C GLN A 95 46.51 -7.81 -3.43
N LYS A 96 47.79 -7.71 -3.78
CA LYS A 96 48.80 -8.77 -3.58
C LYS A 96 49.98 -8.19 -2.82
N PRO A 97 50.45 -8.82 -1.70
CA PRO A 97 49.87 -9.99 -1.04
C PRO A 97 48.45 -9.77 -0.57
N LEU A 98 47.71 -10.87 -0.33
CA LEU A 98 46.30 -10.77 0.13
C LEU A 98 46.27 -10.01 1.47
N PRO A 99 45.30 -9.09 1.61
CA PRO A 99 45.25 -8.22 2.79
C PRO A 99 44.87 -8.96 4.07
N PHE A 100 43.98 -9.97 4.02
CA PHE A 100 43.49 -10.62 5.23
C PHE A 100 43.99 -12.05 5.36
N ILE A 101 44.56 -12.35 6.53
CA ILE A 101 45.09 -13.64 6.86
C ILE A 101 44.46 -14.11 8.17
N PHE A 102 43.96 -15.33 8.18
CA PHE A 102 43.35 -15.95 9.33
C PHE A 102 44.03 -17.24 9.70
N THR A 103 44.11 -17.53 11.01
CA THR A 103 44.51 -18.83 11.54
C THR A 103 43.52 -19.32 12.57
N SER A 104 43.13 -20.59 12.55
CA SER A 104 42.14 -21.13 13.44
C SER A 104 42.41 -22.63 13.75
N ASN A 105 42.02 -23.06 14.94
CA ASN A 105 41.96 -24.48 15.33
C ASN A 105 40.56 -24.96 15.64
N GLY A 106 39.51 -24.17 15.26
CA GLY A 106 38.10 -24.46 15.57
C GLY A 106 37.69 -24.15 17.01
N LYS A 107 38.59 -23.55 17.83
CA LYS A 107 38.30 -22.97 19.17
C LYS A 107 38.72 -21.52 19.22
N GLU A 108 39.84 -21.21 18.65
CA GLU A 108 40.44 -19.90 18.61
C GLU A 108 40.57 -19.44 17.17
N LEU A 109 40.45 -18.14 16.95
CA LEU A 109 40.53 -17.50 15.66
C LEU A 109 41.38 -16.25 15.76
N TYR A 110 42.34 -16.12 14.89
CA TYR A 110 43.22 -14.96 14.80
C TYR A 110 43.17 -14.36 13.41
N CYS A 111 43.31 -13.04 13.31
CA CYS A 111 43.31 -12.29 12.07
C CYS A 111 44.50 -11.35 12.03
N CYS A 112 45.12 -11.25 10.86
CA CYS A 112 46.14 -10.27 10.56
C CYS A 112 45.76 -9.51 9.30
N ASP A 113 45.88 -8.17 9.31
CA ASP A 113 45.71 -7.32 8.12
C ASP A 113 47.10 -6.87 7.64
N PHE A 114 47.54 -7.33 6.48
CA PHE A 114 48.86 -7.02 5.92
C PHE A 114 49.05 -5.55 5.51
N ARG A 115 48.06 -4.75 5.54
CA ARG A 115 48.12 -3.32 5.23
C ARG A 115 48.48 -2.46 6.46
N GLU A 116 48.30 -3.01 7.70
CA GLU A 116 48.67 -2.29 8.91
C GLU A 116 50.18 -2.20 9.03
N GLN A 117 50.73 -1.04 9.51
CA GLN A 117 52.19 -0.84 9.67
C GLN A 117 52.84 -1.84 10.62
N ASP A 118 52.12 -2.17 11.71
CA ASP A 118 52.49 -3.20 12.68
C ASP A 118 51.62 -4.43 12.51
N PHE A 119 51.72 -5.09 11.36
CA PHE A 119 50.89 -6.25 11.08
C PHE A 119 51.18 -7.37 12.09
N CYS A 120 50.23 -7.64 12.96
CA CYS A 120 50.29 -8.73 13.93
C CYS A 120 48.93 -9.50 13.97
N PHE A 121 49.03 -10.78 14.27
CA PHE A 121 47.81 -11.59 14.47
C PHE A 121 47.17 -11.18 15.78
N LYS A 122 45.88 -10.77 15.68
CA LYS A 122 45.02 -10.39 16.80
C LYS A 122 43.93 -11.44 16.95
N GLN A 123 43.64 -11.87 18.16
CA GLN A 123 42.50 -12.75 18.41
C GLN A 123 41.23 -12.04 18.12
N ILE A 124 40.33 -12.71 17.41
CA ILE A 124 38.97 -12.24 17.08
C ILE A 124 37.94 -13.27 17.49
N MET A 125 36.72 -12.85 17.81
CA MET A 125 35.68 -13.74 18.30
C MET A 125 34.96 -14.48 17.17
N ASN A 126 34.80 -13.82 16.03
CA ASN A 126 34.05 -14.32 14.87
C ASN A 126 34.82 -14.06 13.57
N ILE A 127 34.55 -14.87 12.55
CA ILE A 127 35.03 -14.60 11.18
C ILE A 127 34.34 -13.32 10.70
N PRO A 128 35.13 -12.33 10.21
CA PRO A 128 34.55 -11.10 9.67
C PRO A 128 33.60 -11.38 8.51
N THR A 129 32.52 -10.66 8.49
CA THR A 129 31.56 -10.70 7.39
C THR A 129 32.21 -10.21 6.09
N PRO A 130 31.77 -10.63 4.90
CA PRO A 130 32.22 -10.08 3.64
C PRO A 130 32.10 -8.54 3.59
N HIS A 131 31.04 -7.99 4.16
CA HIS A 131 30.83 -6.54 4.24
C HIS A 131 31.90 -5.83 5.08
N GLU A 132 32.28 -6.38 6.23
CA GLU A 132 33.37 -5.83 7.04
C GLU A 132 34.69 -5.85 6.30
N LEU A 133 35.00 -6.94 5.58
CA LEU A 133 36.22 -7.00 4.80
C LEU A 133 36.22 -5.99 3.63
N VAL A 134 35.09 -5.81 2.94
CA VAL A 134 34.94 -4.78 1.91
C VAL A 134 35.13 -3.38 2.49
N LYS A 135 34.52 -3.11 3.64
CA LYS A 135 34.72 -1.82 4.34
C LYS A 135 36.17 -1.60 4.74
N ARG A 136 36.84 -2.64 5.28
CA ARG A 136 38.28 -2.57 5.62
C ARG A 136 39.16 -2.38 4.37
N LEU A 137 38.77 -2.94 3.20
CA LEU A 137 39.46 -2.76 1.95
C LEU A 137 39.33 -1.34 1.34
N GLY A 138 38.39 -0.54 1.86
CA GLY A 138 38.06 0.76 1.29
C GLY A 138 37.47 0.66 -0.13
N ILE A 139 36.81 -0.45 -0.44
CA ILE A 139 36.19 -0.64 -1.75
C ILE A 139 34.92 0.20 -1.79
N GLU A 140 34.89 1.24 -2.59
CA GLU A 140 33.85 2.25 -2.64
C GLU A 140 32.55 1.75 -3.25
N ASP A 141 32.53 0.68 -4.04
CA ASP A 141 31.31 0.21 -4.70
C ASP A 141 30.94 -1.22 -4.32
N ALA A 142 30.21 -1.34 -3.19
CA ALA A 142 29.60 -2.61 -2.75
C ALA A 142 28.51 -3.12 -3.74
N PHE A 143 28.11 -2.29 -4.71
CA PHE A 143 27.08 -2.58 -5.71
C PHE A 143 27.64 -2.81 -7.12
N ALA A 144 28.98 -2.92 -7.25
CA ALA A 144 29.63 -3.14 -8.56
C ALA A 144 29.14 -4.39 -9.30
N GLY A 145 28.68 -5.41 -8.54
CA GLY A 145 28.13 -6.64 -9.09
C GLY A 145 26.69 -6.55 -9.63
N LEU A 146 25.99 -5.44 -9.40
CA LEU A 146 24.59 -5.29 -9.85
C LEU A 146 24.52 -5.14 -11.38
N PRO A 147 23.90 -6.10 -12.11
CA PRO A 147 23.68 -5.97 -13.54
C PRO A 147 22.60 -4.91 -13.82
N THR A 148 22.66 -4.31 -15.01
CA THR A 148 21.60 -3.38 -15.45
C THR A 148 20.25 -4.08 -15.45
N LEU A 149 19.25 -3.48 -14.77
CA LEU A 149 17.90 -4.01 -14.72
C LEU A 149 17.27 -3.95 -16.11
N LYS A 150 16.69 -5.07 -16.56
CA LYS A 150 15.94 -5.13 -17.80
C LYS A 150 14.47 -4.78 -17.54
N LYS A 151 13.89 -3.89 -18.33
CA LYS A 151 12.50 -3.45 -18.19
C LYS A 151 11.45 -4.52 -18.53
N LYS A 152 11.84 -5.58 -19.25
CA LYS A 152 10.93 -6.62 -19.72
C LYS A 152 10.07 -7.21 -18.58
N GLY A 153 8.75 -7.13 -18.73
CA GLY A 153 7.77 -7.64 -17.75
C GLY A 153 7.50 -6.74 -16.56
N LEU A 154 8.16 -5.58 -16.46
CA LEU A 154 7.96 -4.60 -15.40
C LEU A 154 7.09 -3.43 -15.87
N ARG A 155 6.26 -2.92 -14.96
CA ARG A 155 5.63 -1.62 -15.13
C ARG A 155 6.69 -0.52 -15.01
N ASP A 156 6.46 0.62 -15.65
CA ASP A 156 7.40 1.74 -15.65
C ASP A 156 7.74 2.20 -14.23
N CYS A 157 6.75 2.34 -13.38
CA CYS A 157 6.94 2.72 -11.97
C CYS A 157 7.74 1.68 -11.15
N GLN A 158 7.62 0.40 -11.45
CA GLN A 158 8.40 -0.66 -10.78
C GLN A 158 9.85 -0.65 -11.24
N TYR A 159 10.07 -0.49 -12.56
CA TYR A 159 11.40 -0.36 -13.12
C TYR A 159 12.12 0.87 -12.56
N GLU A 160 11.45 2.02 -12.54
CA GLU A 160 11.97 3.28 -11.98
C GLU A 160 12.29 3.11 -10.49
N ALA A 161 11.36 2.55 -9.69
CA ALA A 161 11.53 2.36 -8.26
C ALA A 161 12.78 1.54 -7.92
N VAL A 162 13.01 0.41 -8.61
CA VAL A 162 14.17 -0.44 -8.34
C VAL A 162 15.46 0.20 -8.85
N THR A 163 15.43 0.82 -10.04
CA THR A 163 16.63 1.47 -10.62
C THR A 163 17.06 2.65 -9.78
N GLU A 164 16.14 3.51 -9.35
CA GLU A 164 16.46 4.67 -8.53
C GLU A 164 16.87 4.26 -7.09
N LEU A 165 16.33 3.15 -6.54
CA LEU A 165 16.82 2.59 -5.28
C LEU A 165 18.30 2.21 -5.39
N GLU A 166 18.68 1.49 -6.45
CA GLU A 166 20.05 1.06 -6.67
C GLU A 166 21.00 2.26 -6.83
N LYS A 167 20.58 3.29 -7.56
CA LYS A 167 21.34 4.55 -7.70
C LYS A 167 21.48 5.27 -6.36
N SER A 168 20.40 5.38 -5.59
CA SER A 168 20.40 6.00 -4.28
C SER A 168 21.36 5.30 -3.32
N PHE A 169 21.36 3.98 -3.28
CA PHE A 169 22.26 3.21 -2.44
C PHE A 169 23.72 3.32 -2.90
N ARG A 170 23.99 3.35 -4.22
CA ARG A 170 25.32 3.62 -4.77
C ARG A 170 25.85 5.01 -4.41
N SER A 171 24.99 6.01 -4.33
CA SER A 171 25.35 7.36 -3.90
C SER A 171 25.59 7.49 -2.38
N GLY A 172 25.52 6.37 -1.64
CA GLY A 172 25.80 6.35 -0.20
C GLY A 172 24.60 6.68 0.68
N GLN A 173 23.40 6.84 0.12
CA GLN A 173 22.20 7.06 0.90
C GLN A 173 21.82 5.78 1.66
N ASN A 174 21.49 5.92 2.94
CA ASN A 174 21.08 4.80 3.79
C ASN A 174 19.56 4.71 3.97
N ARG A 175 18.80 5.71 3.52
CA ARG A 175 17.35 5.76 3.61
C ARG A 175 16.78 6.15 2.26
N ALA A 176 15.77 5.43 1.79
CA ALA A 176 15.08 5.70 0.54
C ALA A 176 13.55 5.52 0.72
N LEU A 177 12.77 6.42 0.15
CA LEU A 177 11.32 6.37 0.19
C LEU A 177 10.77 6.10 -1.21
N MET A 178 9.96 5.05 -1.35
CA MET A 178 9.18 4.74 -2.54
C MET A 178 7.71 5.12 -2.32
N VAL A 179 7.27 6.16 -2.97
CA VAL A 179 5.84 6.52 -3.01
C VAL A 179 5.21 5.86 -4.22
N LEU A 180 4.42 4.83 -3.99
CA LEU A 180 3.75 4.08 -5.04
C LEU A 180 2.26 3.93 -4.72
N ALA A 181 1.41 4.34 -5.64
CA ALA A 181 -0.04 4.23 -5.50
C ALA A 181 -0.48 2.81 -5.14
N THR A 182 -1.59 2.69 -4.42
CA THR A 182 -2.23 1.41 -4.17
C THR A 182 -2.51 0.72 -5.51
N GLY A 183 -2.07 -0.54 -5.70
CA GLY A 183 -2.24 -1.25 -6.98
C GLY A 183 -1.08 -1.14 -7.96
N ALA A 184 -0.14 -0.24 -7.75
CA ALA A 184 1.04 -0.09 -8.60
C ALA A 184 2.02 -1.28 -8.51
N GLY A 185 1.86 -2.15 -7.49
CA GLY A 185 2.71 -3.33 -7.28
C GLY A 185 3.90 -3.03 -6.37
N LYS A 186 3.68 -2.28 -5.28
CA LYS A 186 4.69 -1.98 -4.24
C LYS A 186 5.44 -3.23 -3.79
N THR A 187 4.71 -4.27 -3.37
CA THR A 187 5.30 -5.51 -2.87
C THR A 187 6.12 -6.22 -3.95
N TYR A 188 5.67 -6.21 -5.21
CA TYR A 188 6.44 -6.78 -6.31
C TYR A 188 7.77 -6.05 -6.53
N ALA A 189 7.77 -4.72 -6.53
CA ALA A 189 8.99 -3.91 -6.63
C ALA A 189 9.95 -4.19 -5.45
N ALA A 190 9.40 -4.34 -4.25
CA ALA A 190 10.17 -4.70 -3.06
C ALA A 190 10.76 -6.12 -3.14
N CYS A 191 10.00 -7.12 -3.62
CA CYS A 191 10.51 -8.48 -3.86
C CYS A 191 11.65 -8.47 -4.89
N LEU A 192 11.49 -7.73 -5.99
CA LEU A 192 12.53 -7.58 -7.01
C LEU A 192 13.79 -6.91 -6.48
N ALA A 193 13.64 -5.81 -5.73
CA ALA A 193 14.73 -5.12 -5.08
C ALA A 193 15.45 -6.06 -4.10
N THR A 194 14.70 -6.79 -3.26
CA THR A 194 15.25 -7.77 -2.31
C THR A 194 16.06 -8.85 -3.04
N TYR A 195 15.48 -9.43 -4.11
CA TYR A 195 16.17 -10.42 -4.92
C TYR A 195 17.53 -9.88 -5.44
N ARG A 196 17.50 -8.70 -6.03
CA ARG A 196 18.70 -8.10 -6.62
C ARG A 196 19.77 -7.75 -5.58
N MET A 197 19.34 -7.23 -4.43
CA MET A 197 20.26 -6.95 -3.32
C MET A 197 20.91 -8.22 -2.76
N LEU A 198 20.12 -9.28 -2.55
CA LEU A 198 20.64 -10.56 -2.06
C LEU A 198 21.51 -11.29 -3.08
N SER A 199 21.19 -11.20 -4.40
CA SER A 199 21.90 -11.93 -5.45
C SER A 199 23.20 -11.26 -5.91
N TYR A 200 23.24 -9.92 -5.95
CA TYR A 200 24.29 -9.19 -6.65
C TYR A 200 25.08 -8.23 -5.75
N THR A 201 24.75 -8.17 -4.45
CA THR A 201 25.47 -7.36 -3.47
C THR A 201 25.98 -8.23 -2.31
N LEU A 202 26.53 -7.60 -1.29
CA LEU A 202 26.98 -8.26 -0.07
C LEU A 202 25.87 -8.44 0.98
N MET A 203 24.66 -8.01 0.68
CA MET A 203 23.52 -8.15 1.58
C MET A 203 23.09 -9.61 1.71
N ARG A 204 22.71 -10.03 2.91
CA ARG A 204 22.36 -11.42 3.24
C ARG A 204 21.01 -11.55 3.89
N ARG A 205 20.66 -10.57 4.71
CA ARG A 205 19.45 -10.60 5.50
C ARG A 205 18.64 -9.33 5.33
N VAL A 206 17.42 -9.51 4.91
CA VAL A 206 16.45 -8.43 4.69
C VAL A 206 15.29 -8.63 5.66
N LEU A 207 14.95 -7.58 6.40
CA LEU A 207 13.76 -7.52 7.21
C LEU A 207 12.64 -6.85 6.41
N PHE A 208 11.47 -7.49 6.33
CA PHE A 208 10.28 -6.90 5.76
C PHE A 208 9.26 -6.62 6.88
N LEU A 209 9.09 -5.37 7.23
CA LEU A 209 8.16 -4.91 8.24
C LEU A 209 6.80 -4.61 7.64
N VAL A 210 5.76 -5.19 8.23
CA VAL A 210 4.35 -4.97 7.87
C VAL A 210 3.59 -4.36 9.04
N ASP A 211 2.53 -3.61 8.71
CA ASP A 211 1.69 -2.97 9.73
C ASP A 211 0.88 -4.00 10.55
N ARG A 212 0.39 -5.07 9.90
CA ARG A 212 -0.48 -6.08 10.53
C ARG A 212 -0.10 -7.51 10.14
N ASN A 213 -0.43 -8.44 11.00
CA ASN A 213 -0.08 -9.85 10.85
C ASN A 213 -0.69 -10.53 9.59
N ASN A 214 -1.90 -10.16 9.22
CA ASN A 214 -2.54 -10.64 7.98
C ASN A 214 -1.78 -10.18 6.72
N LEU A 215 -1.18 -8.98 6.75
CA LEU A 215 -0.30 -8.50 5.68
C LEU A 215 0.99 -9.33 5.59
N GLY A 216 1.50 -9.80 6.72
CA GLY A 216 2.66 -10.69 6.75
C GLY A 216 2.42 -11.99 5.97
N LYS A 217 1.20 -12.59 6.07
CA LYS A 217 0.82 -13.76 5.26
C LYS A 217 0.75 -13.43 3.78
N GLN A 218 0.24 -12.25 3.43
CA GLN A 218 0.16 -11.80 2.04
C GLN A 218 1.55 -11.60 1.44
N VAL A 219 2.45 -10.91 2.15
CA VAL A 219 3.84 -10.69 1.71
C VAL A 219 4.58 -12.02 1.57
N GLU A 220 4.42 -12.96 2.52
CA GLU A 220 4.96 -14.32 2.45
C GLU A 220 4.47 -15.03 1.16
N GLY A 221 3.19 -14.89 0.82
CA GLY A 221 2.59 -15.39 -0.42
C GLY A 221 3.13 -14.72 -1.68
N GLU A 222 3.35 -13.41 -1.64
CA GLU A 222 3.93 -12.65 -2.77
C GLU A 222 5.37 -13.11 -3.05
N PHE A 223 6.21 -13.27 -2.03
CA PHE A 223 7.54 -13.87 -2.20
C PHE A 223 7.46 -15.30 -2.75
N GLY A 224 6.47 -16.10 -2.31
CA GLY A 224 6.25 -17.47 -2.79
C GLY A 224 5.82 -17.56 -4.25
N THR A 225 5.06 -16.59 -4.73
CA THR A 225 4.58 -16.53 -6.11
C THR A 225 5.49 -15.72 -7.04
N PHE A 226 6.42 -14.94 -6.47
CA PHE A 226 7.35 -14.14 -7.24
C PHE A 226 8.22 -15.01 -8.15
N ARG A 227 8.21 -14.70 -9.44
CA ARG A 227 9.03 -15.35 -10.47
C ARG A 227 9.98 -14.35 -11.07
N LEU A 228 11.23 -14.77 -11.22
CA LEU A 228 12.26 -13.98 -11.89
C LEU A 228 11.92 -13.82 -13.36
N THR A 229 11.95 -12.60 -13.86
CA THR A 229 11.68 -12.30 -15.28
C THR A 229 12.75 -12.85 -16.23
N GLU A 230 13.92 -13.18 -15.71
CA GLU A 230 15.08 -13.64 -16.50
C GLU A 230 15.02 -15.13 -16.82
N ASN A 231 14.68 -15.97 -15.87
CA ASN A 231 14.70 -17.43 -15.96
C ASN A 231 13.42 -18.14 -15.50
N GLY A 232 12.49 -17.40 -14.88
CA GLY A 232 11.24 -17.95 -14.35
C GLY A 232 11.33 -18.65 -13.00
N ASP A 233 12.52 -18.65 -12.36
CA ASP A 233 12.72 -19.29 -11.06
C ASP A 233 11.91 -18.62 -9.97
N ALA A 234 11.46 -19.41 -8.99
CA ALA A 234 10.76 -18.89 -7.84
C ALA A 234 11.75 -18.31 -6.82
N PHE A 235 11.40 -17.20 -6.18
CA PHE A 235 12.23 -16.60 -5.14
C PHE A 235 12.60 -17.61 -4.04
N ASN A 236 11.61 -18.39 -3.58
CA ASN A 236 11.78 -19.38 -2.50
C ASN A 236 12.66 -20.58 -2.88
N THR A 237 13.01 -20.78 -4.14
CA THR A 237 13.98 -21.82 -4.55
C THR A 237 15.43 -21.35 -4.39
N ILE A 238 15.62 -20.04 -4.23
CA ILE A 238 16.95 -19.41 -4.16
C ILE A 238 17.23 -18.90 -2.75
N PHE A 239 16.23 -18.28 -2.09
CA PHE A 239 16.35 -17.64 -0.80
C PHE A 239 15.28 -18.12 0.18
N THR A 240 15.67 -18.28 1.45
CA THR A 240 14.77 -18.68 2.53
C THR A 240 13.99 -17.48 3.04
N VAL A 241 12.66 -17.58 3.00
CA VAL A 241 11.73 -16.55 3.50
C VAL A 241 11.02 -17.08 4.72
N ASN A 242 11.16 -16.43 5.86
CA ASN A 242 10.56 -16.81 7.12
C ASN A 242 9.72 -15.68 7.71
N ARG A 243 8.52 -16.02 8.17
CA ARG A 243 7.70 -15.09 8.97
C ARG A 243 7.97 -15.35 10.44
N LEU A 244 8.28 -14.28 11.19
CA LEU A 244 8.54 -14.36 12.63
C LEU A 244 7.27 -14.80 13.37
N ARG A 245 7.27 -16.04 13.91
CA ARG A 245 6.15 -16.63 14.65
C ARG A 245 6.54 -17.04 16.07
N SER A 246 7.82 -17.13 16.35
CA SER A 246 8.40 -17.58 17.62
C SER A 246 9.56 -16.67 18.02
N SER A 247 10.05 -16.84 19.25
CA SER A 247 11.19 -16.08 19.79
C SER A 247 12.54 -16.52 19.21
N SER A 248 12.57 -17.05 17.99
CA SER A 248 13.81 -17.43 17.28
C SER A 248 13.67 -17.20 15.79
N ILE A 249 14.74 -16.71 15.17
CA ILE A 249 14.87 -16.58 13.72
C ILE A 249 15.78 -17.71 13.24
N PRO A 250 15.35 -18.58 12.30
CA PRO A 250 16.22 -19.58 11.73
C PRO A 250 17.47 -18.94 11.12
N SER A 251 18.64 -19.54 11.35
CA SER A 251 19.94 -18.97 10.94
C SER A 251 20.09 -18.86 9.42
N ASP A 252 19.37 -19.67 8.66
CA ASP A 252 19.33 -19.73 7.20
C ASP A 252 18.36 -18.71 6.57
N SER A 253 17.68 -17.88 7.37
CA SER A 253 16.71 -16.91 6.89
C SER A 253 17.37 -15.77 6.12
N ASN A 254 17.07 -15.64 4.83
CA ASN A 254 17.48 -14.49 4.02
C ASN A 254 16.49 -13.33 4.11
N VAL A 255 15.19 -13.65 4.19
CA VAL A 255 14.13 -12.66 4.37
C VAL A 255 13.32 -13.01 5.60
N VAL A 256 13.22 -12.06 6.53
CA VAL A 256 12.39 -12.17 7.72
C VAL A 256 11.22 -11.22 7.59
N ILE A 257 10.00 -11.74 7.68
CA ILE A 257 8.77 -10.94 7.66
C ILE A 257 8.24 -10.83 9.08
N SER A 258 8.02 -9.62 9.57
CA SER A 258 7.50 -9.37 10.92
C SER A 258 6.60 -8.15 10.96
N THR A 259 5.72 -8.09 11.97
CA THR A 259 5.18 -6.81 12.40
C THR A 259 6.20 -6.12 13.31
N ILE A 260 6.10 -4.78 13.38
CA ILE A 260 7.03 -4.03 14.24
C ILE A 260 6.81 -4.33 15.72
N GLN A 261 5.56 -4.63 16.12
CA GLN A 261 5.19 -5.04 17.46
C GLN A 261 5.91 -6.34 17.88
N ARG A 262 5.84 -7.37 17.03
CA ARG A 262 6.51 -8.65 17.28
C ARG A 262 8.02 -8.51 17.38
N LEU A 263 8.59 -7.71 16.51
CA LEU A 263 10.02 -7.44 16.53
C LEU A 263 10.43 -6.71 17.81
N PHE A 264 9.62 -5.77 18.28
CA PHE A 264 9.84 -5.06 19.53
C PHE A 264 9.77 -5.99 20.74
N SER A 265 8.74 -6.88 20.84
CA SER A 265 8.64 -7.90 21.90
C SER A 265 9.82 -8.87 21.86
N PHE A 266 10.26 -9.27 20.66
CA PHE A 266 11.45 -10.10 20.48
C PHE A 266 12.72 -9.43 21.03
N LEU A 267 12.94 -8.15 20.71
CA LEU A 267 14.10 -7.39 21.19
C LEU A 267 14.11 -7.25 22.72
N LYS A 268 12.93 -7.16 23.34
CA LYS A 268 12.78 -7.15 24.80
C LYS A 268 12.96 -8.51 25.46
N GLY A 269 12.95 -9.61 24.70
CA GLY A 269 12.95 -10.97 25.24
C GLY A 269 11.60 -11.41 25.81
N GLU A 270 10.50 -10.75 25.41
CA GLU A 270 9.13 -11.12 25.77
C GLU A 270 8.63 -12.28 24.91
N THR A 271 7.70 -13.10 25.47
CA THR A 271 7.05 -14.15 24.68
C THR A 271 6.14 -13.55 23.64
N ILE A 272 6.28 -14.00 22.39
CA ILE A 272 5.45 -13.55 21.26
C ILE A 272 4.13 -14.32 21.30
N GLU A 273 3.01 -13.63 21.54
CA GLU A 273 1.67 -14.21 21.47
C GLU A 273 1.08 -14.04 20.06
N ASP A 274 0.30 -15.05 19.60
CA ASP A 274 -0.29 -15.05 18.26
C ASP A 274 -1.45 -14.04 18.09
N ASN A 275 -1.90 -13.41 19.18
CA ASN A 275 -3.04 -12.50 19.23
C ASN A 275 -2.67 -11.01 19.16
N ASP A 276 -1.43 -10.67 18.79
CA ASP A 276 -0.96 -9.27 18.71
C ASP A 276 -1.49 -8.51 17.49
N ASP A 277 -2.81 -8.44 17.37
CA ASP A 277 -3.48 -7.43 16.53
C ASP A 277 -3.81 -6.14 17.34
N ASP A 278 -3.33 -6.04 18.57
CA ASP A 278 -3.53 -4.86 19.41
C ASP A 278 -2.70 -3.68 18.87
N GLU A 279 -3.42 -2.64 18.43
CA GLU A 279 -2.89 -1.36 17.96
C GLU A 279 -2.20 -0.54 19.08
N ASN A 280 -1.99 -1.15 20.26
CA ASN A 280 -1.49 -0.47 21.45
C ASN A 280 0.04 -0.51 21.52
N GLU A 281 0.64 0.63 21.27
CA GLU A 281 2.06 0.84 21.55
C GLU A 281 2.41 0.73 23.05
N PRO A 282 3.61 0.23 23.37
CA PRO A 282 4.16 0.30 24.72
C PRO A 282 4.46 1.75 25.15
N ILE A 283 4.08 2.12 26.37
CA ILE A 283 4.02 3.50 26.89
C ILE A 283 5.33 4.06 27.44
N GLU A 284 6.19 3.19 27.93
CA GLU A 284 7.43 3.66 28.57
C GLU A 284 8.48 3.94 27.50
N GLU A 285 9.23 5.02 27.65
CA GLU A 285 10.47 5.21 26.90
C GLU A 285 11.43 4.08 27.21
N VAL A 286 11.35 3.03 26.37
CA VAL A 286 12.18 1.84 26.53
C VAL A 286 13.46 2.05 25.75
N THR A 287 14.57 2.01 26.42
CA THR A 287 15.87 1.78 25.78
C THR A 287 15.91 0.28 25.45
N LEU A 288 16.02 -0.08 24.17
CA LEU A 288 16.18 -1.47 23.76
C LEU A 288 17.59 -1.92 24.13
N PRO A 289 17.73 -2.93 25.02
CA PRO A 289 19.03 -3.46 25.34
C PRO A 289 19.61 -4.25 24.15
N PRO A 290 20.94 -4.36 24.02
CA PRO A 290 21.56 -5.26 23.05
C PRO A 290 21.03 -6.69 23.23
N ASN A 291 20.44 -7.25 22.15
CA ASN A 291 19.96 -8.63 22.17
C ASN A 291 20.96 -9.54 21.48
N PRO A 292 21.55 -10.53 22.20
CA PRO A 292 22.54 -11.44 21.61
C PRO A 292 22.00 -12.28 20.45
N ASN A 293 20.70 -12.58 20.47
CA ASN A 293 20.05 -13.37 19.41
C ASN A 293 19.65 -12.52 18.19
N LEU A 294 19.65 -11.20 18.33
CA LEU A 294 19.31 -10.27 17.27
C LEU A 294 20.14 -8.99 17.41
N PRO A 295 21.44 -9.04 17.10
CA PRO A 295 22.32 -7.89 17.20
C PRO A 295 21.92 -6.75 16.25
N HIS A 296 22.36 -5.54 16.53
CA HIS A 296 21.99 -4.34 15.78
C HIS A 296 22.39 -4.36 14.30
N ASP A 297 23.38 -5.17 13.94
CA ASP A 297 23.87 -5.38 12.56
C ASP A 297 23.32 -6.66 11.91
N TYR A 298 22.27 -7.27 12.49
CA TYR A 298 21.71 -8.53 11.99
C TYR A 298 21.11 -8.41 10.60
N PHE A 299 20.47 -7.27 10.28
CA PHE A 299 19.85 -7.01 8.99
C PHE A 299 20.68 -6.00 8.19
N ASP A 300 20.88 -6.29 6.90
CA ASP A 300 21.54 -5.38 5.96
C ASP A 300 20.59 -4.35 5.36
N MET A 301 19.31 -4.73 5.22
CA MET A 301 18.26 -3.87 4.68
C MET A 301 16.93 -4.13 5.42
N ILE A 302 16.19 -3.06 5.67
CA ILE A 302 14.85 -3.10 6.26
C ILE A 302 13.88 -2.43 5.30
N ILE A 303 12.90 -3.18 4.83
CA ILE A 303 11.79 -2.67 4.03
C ILE A 303 10.59 -2.48 4.94
N ILE A 304 9.99 -1.31 4.90
CA ILE A 304 8.91 -0.91 5.82
C ILE A 304 7.68 -0.60 4.97
N ASP A 305 6.69 -1.50 5.01
CA ASP A 305 5.42 -1.26 4.34
C ASP A 305 4.52 -0.33 5.18
N GLU A 306 3.77 0.55 4.50
CA GLU A 306 3.00 1.64 5.10
C GLU A 306 3.82 2.42 6.15
N CYS A 307 5.04 2.79 5.76
CA CYS A 307 6.07 3.34 6.64
C CYS A 307 5.64 4.62 7.38
N HIS A 308 4.63 5.36 6.87
CA HIS A 308 4.07 6.52 7.53
C HIS A 308 3.49 6.22 8.93
N ARG A 309 3.25 4.93 9.28
CA ARG A 309 2.77 4.50 10.60
C ARG A 309 3.91 4.08 11.54
N SER A 310 5.02 3.60 10.99
CA SER A 310 6.09 2.93 11.75
C SER A 310 7.26 3.84 12.17
N ILE A 311 7.22 5.13 11.80
CA ILE A 311 8.33 6.07 12.03
C ILE A 311 8.21 6.86 13.34
N TYR A 312 7.21 6.56 14.18
CA TYR A 312 6.94 7.29 15.41
C TYR A 312 7.21 6.46 16.67
N GLY A 313 7.36 7.15 17.78
CA GLY A 313 7.39 6.58 19.14
C GLY A 313 8.40 5.43 19.31
N ASN A 314 7.98 4.37 19.95
CA ASN A 314 8.83 3.18 20.19
C ASN A 314 9.13 2.40 18.91
N TRP A 315 8.31 2.51 17.88
CA TRP A 315 8.56 1.87 16.58
C TRP A 315 9.80 2.47 15.91
N ARG A 316 9.97 3.77 16.00
CA ARG A 316 11.17 4.44 15.54
C ARG A 316 12.43 3.92 16.24
N LYS A 317 12.37 3.61 17.54
CA LYS A 317 13.51 3.03 18.30
C LYS A 317 13.91 1.65 17.80
N VAL A 318 12.95 0.85 17.32
CA VAL A 318 13.25 -0.43 16.66
C VAL A 318 14.05 -0.21 15.38
N LEU A 319 13.67 0.79 14.59
CA LEU A 319 14.42 1.11 13.36
C LEU A 319 15.79 1.71 13.66
N GLU A 320 15.91 2.51 14.71
CA GLU A 320 17.17 3.09 15.19
C GLU A 320 18.10 2.04 15.85
N TYR A 321 17.54 0.95 16.40
CA TYR A 321 18.31 -0.16 16.93
C TYR A 321 19.15 -0.83 15.83
N PHE A 322 18.61 -0.98 14.62
CA PHE A 322 19.34 -1.52 13.47
C PHE A 322 20.03 -0.41 12.67
N ASP A 323 20.93 0.30 13.32
CA ASP A 323 21.58 1.51 12.80
C ASP A 323 22.49 1.28 11.57
N THR A 324 22.91 0.05 11.34
CA THR A 324 23.73 -0.36 10.18
C THR A 324 22.88 -0.70 8.96
N ALA A 325 21.59 -0.99 9.14
CA ALA A 325 20.69 -1.40 8.07
C ALA A 325 20.31 -0.23 7.14
N ARG A 326 20.18 -0.51 5.86
CA ARG A 326 19.59 0.43 4.90
C ARG A 326 18.07 0.36 4.99
N LEU A 327 17.42 1.53 5.09
CA LEU A 327 15.96 1.62 5.24
C LEU A 327 15.28 1.95 3.92
N VAL A 328 14.28 1.17 3.55
CA VAL A 328 13.43 1.40 2.38
C VAL A 328 11.99 1.55 2.85
N GLY A 329 11.45 2.76 2.76
CA GLY A 329 10.04 3.01 3.06
C GLY A 329 9.15 2.80 1.85
N LEU A 330 8.03 2.09 2.02
CA LEU A 330 6.98 1.96 1.03
C LEU A 330 5.72 2.64 1.56
N THR A 331 5.13 3.51 0.77
CA THR A 331 3.83 4.13 1.11
C THR A 331 3.08 4.55 -0.15
N ALA A 332 1.76 4.62 -0.06
CA ALA A 332 0.93 5.29 -1.07
C ALA A 332 0.60 6.73 -0.65
N THR A 333 0.80 7.07 0.62
CA THR A 333 0.36 8.32 1.26
C THR A 333 1.50 8.94 2.06
N PRO A 334 2.48 9.59 1.39
CA PRO A 334 3.56 10.25 2.09
C PRO A 334 3.02 11.46 2.86
N ILE A 335 3.48 11.60 4.10
CA ILE A 335 3.25 12.79 4.92
C ILE A 335 4.59 13.51 5.14
N PRO A 336 4.62 14.80 5.51
CA PRO A 336 5.85 15.56 5.68
C PRO A 336 6.86 14.90 6.62
N GLU A 337 6.41 14.31 7.72
CA GLU A 337 7.23 13.61 8.71
C GLU A 337 7.88 12.35 8.10
N THR A 338 7.13 11.62 7.24
CA THR A 338 7.70 10.47 6.52
C THR A 338 8.82 10.92 5.59
N MET A 339 8.60 12.00 4.85
CA MET A 339 9.63 12.57 3.98
C MET A 339 10.88 12.95 4.78
N ALA A 340 10.71 13.63 5.91
CA ALA A 340 11.80 14.04 6.79
C ALA A 340 12.57 12.83 7.37
N PHE A 341 11.87 11.79 7.83
CA PHE A 341 12.49 10.56 8.34
C PHE A 341 13.38 9.87 7.30
N PHE A 342 12.98 9.88 6.04
CA PHE A 342 13.77 9.34 4.93
C PHE A 342 14.72 10.39 4.30
N ASN A 343 15.10 11.44 5.03
CA ASN A 343 16.03 12.51 4.60
C ASN A 343 15.60 13.21 3.29
N ASN A 344 14.29 13.28 3.02
CA ASN A 344 13.69 13.75 1.77
C ASN A 344 14.18 12.98 0.51
N ASN A 345 14.75 11.79 0.69
CA ASN A 345 15.21 10.93 -0.39
C ASN A 345 14.04 10.09 -0.95
N CYS A 346 13.08 10.77 -1.58
CA CYS A 346 11.98 10.15 -2.32
C CYS A 346 12.50 9.77 -3.72
N ILE A 347 12.76 8.47 -3.92
CA ILE A 347 13.37 7.96 -5.14
C ILE A 347 12.37 7.73 -6.28
N VAL A 348 11.10 7.55 -5.95
CA VAL A 348 9.99 7.48 -6.89
C VAL A 348 8.74 8.07 -6.26
N ASN A 349 8.00 8.87 -7.03
CA ASN A 349 6.70 9.42 -6.63
C ASN A 349 5.66 9.09 -7.71
N TYR A 350 5.06 7.92 -7.57
CA TYR A 350 4.02 7.41 -8.47
C TYR A 350 2.67 7.52 -7.78
N THR A 351 2.01 8.65 -8.01
CA THR A 351 0.73 8.99 -7.36
C THR A 351 -0.44 8.18 -7.94
N LEU A 352 -1.59 8.24 -7.26
CA LEU A 352 -2.82 7.59 -7.76
C LEU A 352 -3.22 8.15 -9.13
N GLU A 353 -3.11 9.45 -9.33
CA GLU A 353 -3.45 10.13 -10.58
C GLU A 353 -2.58 9.63 -11.74
N LYS A 354 -1.26 9.56 -11.55
CA LYS A 354 -0.35 8.95 -12.53
C LYS A 354 -0.75 7.52 -12.86
N SER A 355 -1.11 6.74 -11.84
CA SER A 355 -1.48 5.33 -12.03
C SER A 355 -2.80 5.16 -12.81
N ILE A 356 -3.72 6.12 -12.69
CA ILE A 356 -4.96 6.15 -13.48
C ILE A 356 -4.64 6.51 -14.94
N VAL A 357 -3.80 7.51 -15.15
CA VAL A 357 -3.34 7.93 -16.49
C VAL A 357 -2.66 6.77 -17.23
N ASP A 358 -1.84 5.98 -16.52
CA ASP A 358 -1.12 4.83 -17.07
C ASP A 358 -2.01 3.57 -17.20
N GLY A 359 -3.30 3.64 -16.80
CA GLY A 359 -4.22 2.51 -16.84
C GLY A 359 -3.90 1.39 -15.84
N VAL A 360 -3.06 1.65 -14.85
CA VAL A 360 -2.75 0.72 -13.77
C VAL A 360 -3.89 0.64 -12.76
N ASN A 361 -4.58 1.76 -12.55
CA ASN A 361 -5.78 1.89 -11.72
C ASN A 361 -6.92 2.50 -12.53
N VAL A 362 -8.15 2.35 -12.02
CA VAL A 362 -9.33 2.99 -12.60
C VAL A 362 -9.67 4.27 -11.85
N ASP A 363 -10.37 5.18 -12.55
CA ASP A 363 -10.81 6.46 -11.98
C ASP A 363 -11.94 6.31 -10.96
N CYS A 364 -12.10 7.33 -10.14
CA CYS A 364 -13.12 7.44 -9.11
C CYS A 364 -14.20 8.44 -9.53
N ARG A 365 -15.45 8.01 -9.55
CA ARG A 365 -16.60 8.90 -9.75
C ARG A 365 -17.37 9.06 -8.45
N VAL A 366 -17.45 10.29 -7.97
CA VAL A 366 -18.13 10.60 -6.70
C VAL A 366 -19.62 10.82 -6.97
N TYR A 367 -20.45 10.05 -6.25
CA TYR A 367 -21.90 10.21 -6.22
C TYR A 367 -22.35 10.51 -4.80
N ARG A 368 -22.99 11.65 -4.59
CA ARG A 368 -23.40 12.13 -3.27
C ARG A 368 -24.88 11.83 -3.01
N ILE A 369 -25.20 11.39 -1.80
CA ILE A 369 -26.57 11.22 -1.31
C ILE A 369 -26.68 12.03 -0.03
N LYS A 370 -27.35 13.18 -0.09
CA LYS A 370 -27.55 14.08 1.06
C LYS A 370 -28.95 13.92 1.61
N THR A 371 -29.03 13.67 2.91
CA THR A 371 -30.31 13.58 3.64
C THR A 371 -30.40 14.70 4.68
N GLN A 372 -31.60 15.02 5.14
CA GLN A 372 -31.82 16.02 6.18
C GLN A 372 -30.99 15.72 7.43
N VAL A 373 -30.97 14.46 7.83
CA VAL A 373 -30.24 14.01 9.04
C VAL A 373 -28.74 14.14 8.86
N THR A 374 -28.19 13.90 7.67
CA THR A 374 -26.74 14.04 7.43
C THR A 374 -26.28 15.48 7.34
N GLU A 375 -27.14 16.42 6.95
CA GLU A 375 -26.78 17.83 6.83
C GLU A 375 -26.96 18.60 8.16
N THR A 376 -28.07 18.40 8.83
CA THR A 376 -28.45 19.21 10.00
C THR A 376 -28.45 18.46 11.33
N GLY A 377 -28.29 17.12 11.32
CA GLY A 377 -28.57 16.31 12.50
C GLY A 377 -30.06 16.07 12.69
N GLY A 378 -30.46 15.78 13.93
CA GLY A 378 -31.85 15.50 14.27
C GLY A 378 -32.13 15.68 15.75
N ALA A 379 -33.28 15.26 16.19
CA ALA A 379 -33.69 15.29 17.58
C ALA A 379 -34.24 13.94 18.04
N ILE A 380 -33.98 13.60 19.30
CA ILE A 380 -34.64 12.51 20.03
C ILE A 380 -35.65 13.21 20.95
N LEU A 381 -36.94 13.02 20.68
CA LEU A 381 -37.97 13.69 21.43
C LEU A 381 -38.14 13.08 22.84
N GLU A 382 -38.62 13.88 23.80
CA GLU A 382 -38.98 13.38 25.11
C GLU A 382 -40.00 12.27 25.00
N GLY A 383 -39.77 11.17 25.73
CA GLY A 383 -40.61 9.95 25.67
C GLY A 383 -40.24 9.00 24.52
N GLU A 384 -39.46 9.41 23.55
CA GLU A 384 -39.03 8.55 22.44
C GLU A 384 -38.15 7.42 22.94
N LYS A 385 -38.43 6.22 22.47
CA LYS A 385 -37.66 5.01 22.82
C LYS A 385 -36.51 4.79 21.83
N PHE A 386 -35.36 4.38 22.36
CA PHE A 386 -34.20 4.01 21.55
C PHE A 386 -33.46 2.84 22.19
N LYS A 387 -32.63 2.14 21.40
CA LYS A 387 -31.74 1.08 21.88
C LYS A 387 -30.42 1.72 22.29
N GLU A 388 -30.05 1.60 23.55
CA GLU A 388 -28.76 2.00 24.08
C GLU A 388 -27.88 0.77 24.19
N GLU A 389 -26.77 0.76 23.45
CA GLU A 389 -25.76 -0.30 23.51
C GLU A 389 -24.53 0.22 24.22
N THR A 390 -24.09 -0.46 25.25
CA THR A 390 -22.88 -0.16 25.98
C THR A 390 -21.67 -0.63 25.18
N ARG A 391 -20.81 0.26 24.73
CA ARG A 391 -19.61 -0.09 23.94
C ARG A 391 -18.65 -1.03 24.65
N TYR A 392 -18.62 -1.00 25.96
CA TYR A 392 -17.71 -1.81 26.76
C TYR A 392 -18.17 -3.26 26.91
N THR A 393 -19.47 -3.50 27.09
CA THR A 393 -20.03 -4.85 27.34
C THR A 393 -20.82 -5.39 26.18
N GLY A 394 -21.23 -4.55 25.21
CA GLY A 394 -22.17 -4.91 24.15
C GLY A 394 -23.60 -5.13 24.64
N GLU A 395 -23.91 -4.81 25.93
CA GLU A 395 -25.26 -4.97 26.49
C GLU A 395 -26.21 -3.93 25.89
N VAL A 396 -27.35 -4.39 25.36
CA VAL A 396 -28.38 -3.55 24.73
C VAL A 396 -29.57 -3.42 25.66
N LYS A 397 -30.00 -2.18 25.91
CA LYS A 397 -31.22 -1.84 26.68
C LYS A 397 -32.11 -0.93 25.87
N ILE A 398 -33.44 -1.05 26.04
CA ILE A 398 -34.39 -0.09 25.50
C ILE A 398 -34.62 0.97 26.56
N VAL A 399 -34.30 2.21 26.21
CA VAL A 399 -34.38 3.37 27.09
C VAL A 399 -35.34 4.38 26.47
N SER A 400 -36.07 5.12 27.30
CA SER A 400 -36.94 6.24 26.87
C SER A 400 -36.22 7.55 27.19
N SER A 401 -36.15 8.48 26.23
CA SER A 401 -35.57 9.80 26.47
C SER A 401 -36.39 10.56 27.53
N LYS A 402 -35.68 11.10 28.52
CA LYS A 402 -36.34 11.88 29.61
C LYS A 402 -36.52 13.34 29.21
N GLU A 403 -35.89 13.79 28.16
CA GLU A 403 -35.90 15.14 27.62
C GLU A 403 -35.65 15.12 26.10
N THR A 404 -36.03 16.18 25.41
CA THR A 404 -35.70 16.32 23.98
C THR A 404 -34.20 16.60 23.83
N LYS A 405 -33.47 15.69 23.16
CA LYS A 405 -32.04 15.82 22.88
C LYS A 405 -31.82 16.11 21.38
N ILE A 406 -31.18 17.22 21.08
CA ILE A 406 -30.76 17.53 19.71
C ILE A 406 -29.38 16.93 19.50
N TYR A 407 -29.19 16.19 18.39
CA TYR A 407 -27.89 15.69 17.99
C TYR A 407 -27.44 16.32 16.66
N THR A 408 -26.17 16.55 16.56
CA THR A 408 -25.52 17.11 15.37
C THR A 408 -25.16 16.03 14.36
N ASN A 409 -24.88 16.43 13.11
CA ASN A 409 -24.32 15.53 12.09
C ASN A 409 -23.01 14.87 12.54
N LYS A 410 -22.20 15.51 13.39
CA LYS A 410 -20.96 14.92 13.96
C LYS A 410 -21.21 13.78 14.94
N GLU A 411 -22.37 13.74 15.59
CA GLU A 411 -22.77 12.68 16.50
C GLU A 411 -23.43 11.53 15.77
N LEU A 412 -23.94 11.80 14.55
CA LEU A 412 -24.51 10.78 13.67
C LEU A 412 -23.45 9.73 13.33
N ASN A 413 -23.83 8.47 13.45
CA ASN A 413 -22.98 7.30 13.26
C ASN A 413 -21.79 7.18 14.25
N ARG A 414 -21.58 8.14 15.17
CA ARG A 414 -20.61 8.03 16.27
C ARG A 414 -21.26 7.51 17.56
N SER A 415 -22.22 8.25 18.08
CA SER A 415 -22.99 7.89 19.28
C SER A 415 -24.47 7.64 19.00
N ILE A 416 -24.95 8.07 17.84
CA ILE A 416 -26.34 7.93 17.42
C ILE A 416 -26.40 7.27 16.06
N ILE A 417 -27.14 6.15 15.96
CA ILE A 417 -27.46 5.45 14.73
C ILE A 417 -28.90 5.76 14.38
N ASN A 418 -29.14 6.29 13.18
CA ASN A 418 -30.48 6.54 12.66
C ASN A 418 -30.86 5.54 11.56
N PRO A 419 -31.71 4.53 11.85
CA PRO A 419 -32.10 3.53 10.87
C PRO A 419 -32.85 4.11 9.65
N ALA A 420 -33.58 5.23 9.83
CA ALA A 420 -34.28 5.87 8.72
C ALA A 420 -33.30 6.46 7.69
N GLN A 421 -32.24 7.10 8.16
CA GLN A 421 -31.15 7.61 7.31
C GLN A 421 -30.48 6.46 6.54
N ILE A 422 -30.12 5.36 7.22
CA ILE A 422 -29.51 4.20 6.58
C ILE A 422 -30.45 3.64 5.50
N LYS A 423 -31.75 3.48 5.81
CA LYS A 423 -32.75 2.98 4.89
C LYS A 423 -32.92 3.86 3.67
N LEU A 424 -32.97 5.19 3.86
CA LEU A 424 -33.10 6.17 2.80
C LEU A 424 -31.89 6.12 1.85
N VAL A 425 -30.68 6.10 2.40
CA VAL A 425 -29.43 6.01 1.60
C VAL A 425 -29.40 4.72 0.78
N LEU A 426 -29.66 3.57 1.39
CA LEU A 426 -29.65 2.28 0.70
C LEU A 426 -30.76 2.16 -0.34
N SER A 427 -31.97 2.69 -0.06
CA SER A 427 -33.08 2.72 -1.03
C SER A 427 -32.73 3.61 -2.21
N THR A 428 -32.19 4.80 -1.95
CA THR A 428 -31.72 5.71 -3.01
C THR A 428 -30.64 5.04 -3.86
N TYR A 429 -29.65 4.37 -3.25
CA TYR A 429 -28.63 3.64 -3.96
C TYR A 429 -29.22 2.54 -4.86
N ARG A 430 -30.14 1.73 -4.33
CA ARG A 430 -30.84 0.70 -5.11
C ARG A 430 -31.52 1.29 -6.34
N ASP A 431 -32.16 2.44 -6.18
CA ASP A 431 -32.96 3.06 -7.25
C ASP A 431 -32.08 3.73 -8.33
N VAL A 432 -30.87 4.20 -7.96
CA VAL A 432 -29.96 4.91 -8.87
C VAL A 432 -28.87 4.03 -9.49
N VAL A 433 -28.62 2.86 -8.95
CA VAL A 433 -27.48 2.01 -9.35
C VAL A 433 -27.45 1.71 -10.84
N TYR A 434 -28.59 1.43 -11.46
CA TYR A 434 -28.68 1.16 -12.91
C TYR A 434 -29.28 2.31 -13.72
N THR A 435 -29.82 3.34 -13.06
CA THR A 435 -30.42 4.48 -13.74
C THR A 435 -29.45 5.66 -13.87
N GLU A 436 -28.51 5.79 -12.93
CA GLU A 436 -27.56 6.90 -12.90
C GLU A 436 -26.09 6.45 -12.84
N LEU A 437 -25.72 5.46 -12.00
CA LEU A 437 -24.33 5.02 -11.84
C LEU A 437 -23.89 4.14 -13.02
N PHE A 438 -24.50 2.97 -13.16
CA PHE A 438 -24.22 1.99 -14.20
C PHE A 438 -25.26 2.04 -15.31
N ASN A 439 -25.57 3.25 -15.75
CA ASN A 439 -26.51 3.50 -16.85
C ASN A 439 -25.82 3.23 -18.21
N ASP A 440 -25.42 1.99 -18.42
CA ASP A 440 -24.76 1.52 -19.65
C ASP A 440 -25.79 0.70 -20.45
N PRO A 441 -26.05 1.01 -21.74
CA PRO A 441 -26.97 0.25 -22.58
C PRO A 441 -26.62 -1.24 -22.70
N GLN A 442 -25.34 -1.61 -22.51
CA GLN A 442 -24.88 -3.01 -22.56
C GLN A 442 -24.98 -3.74 -21.23
N ARG A 443 -25.18 -3.03 -20.13
CA ARG A 443 -25.34 -3.61 -18.81
C ARG A 443 -26.83 -3.75 -18.47
N GLU A 444 -27.37 -4.95 -18.67
CA GLU A 444 -28.74 -5.24 -18.31
C GLU A 444 -28.95 -5.06 -16.81
N PRO A 445 -29.93 -4.22 -16.37
CA PRO A 445 -30.25 -4.05 -14.95
C PRO A 445 -30.66 -5.38 -14.30
N ASN A 446 -29.89 -5.83 -13.32
CA ASN A 446 -30.18 -7.05 -12.58
C ASN A 446 -29.72 -6.93 -11.13
N MET A 447 -30.67 -6.96 -10.19
CA MET A 447 -30.38 -6.85 -8.75
C MET A 447 -29.70 -8.09 -8.17
N ASP A 448 -29.76 -9.26 -8.82
CA ASP A 448 -29.01 -10.45 -8.39
C ASP A 448 -27.52 -10.25 -8.63
N TYR A 449 -27.18 -9.49 -9.67
CA TYR A 449 -25.82 -9.14 -10.03
C TYR A 449 -25.50 -7.66 -9.76
N LEU A 450 -26.06 -7.12 -8.66
CA LEU A 450 -25.74 -5.79 -8.18
C LEU A 450 -24.21 -5.60 -8.21
N PRO A 451 -23.67 -4.47 -8.69
CA PRO A 451 -22.24 -4.19 -8.63
C PRO A 451 -21.68 -4.46 -7.25
N LYS A 452 -20.51 -5.12 -7.15
CA LYS A 452 -19.90 -5.41 -5.85
C LYS A 452 -19.67 -4.12 -5.09
N THR A 453 -20.27 -4.03 -3.91
CA THR A 453 -20.34 -2.84 -3.09
C THR A 453 -19.71 -3.08 -1.74
N LEU A 454 -18.75 -2.21 -1.37
CA LEU A 454 -18.14 -2.18 -0.03
C LEU A 454 -18.66 -0.96 0.72
N ILE A 455 -19.31 -1.18 1.85
CA ILE A 455 -19.84 -0.12 2.71
C ILE A 455 -18.97 0.02 3.95
N PHE A 456 -18.50 1.23 4.21
CA PHE A 456 -17.75 1.55 5.41
C PHE A 456 -18.69 2.07 6.49
N ALA A 457 -18.77 1.30 7.57
CA ALA A 457 -19.49 1.63 8.80
C ALA A 457 -18.54 2.18 9.87
N LEU A 458 -19.05 2.92 10.83
CA LEU A 458 -18.25 3.49 11.90
C LEU A 458 -17.79 2.45 12.93
N ASN A 459 -18.72 1.58 13.36
CA ASN A 459 -18.52 0.58 14.41
C ASN A 459 -19.37 -0.67 14.13
N GLU A 460 -19.21 -1.69 14.99
CA GLU A 460 -19.92 -2.98 14.89
C GLU A 460 -21.43 -2.85 14.90
N ALA A 461 -21.98 -2.02 15.79
CA ALA A 461 -23.42 -1.78 15.91
C ALA A 461 -23.97 -1.14 14.63
N HIS A 462 -23.27 -0.14 14.09
CA HIS A 462 -23.61 0.49 12.82
C HIS A 462 -23.58 -0.50 11.66
N ALA A 463 -22.50 -1.31 11.56
CA ALA A 463 -22.38 -2.33 10.53
C ALA A 463 -23.51 -3.36 10.60
N THR A 464 -23.89 -3.79 11.78
CA THR A 464 -25.01 -4.71 11.99
C THR A 464 -26.35 -4.13 11.54
N ASN A 465 -26.62 -2.84 11.88
CA ASN A 465 -27.82 -2.14 11.41
C ASN A 465 -27.85 -2.00 9.88
N ILE A 466 -26.72 -1.63 9.26
CA ILE A 466 -26.61 -1.53 7.80
C ILE A 466 -26.92 -2.88 7.14
N VAL A 467 -26.34 -3.99 7.64
CA VAL A 467 -26.60 -5.34 7.09
C VAL A 467 -28.08 -5.70 7.20
N GLN A 468 -28.70 -5.45 8.34
CA GLN A 468 -30.13 -5.75 8.55
C GLN A 468 -31.02 -4.94 7.59
N ILE A 469 -30.80 -3.62 7.54
CA ILE A 469 -31.60 -2.72 6.69
C ILE A 469 -31.35 -3.00 5.20
N ALA A 470 -30.11 -3.32 4.82
CA ALA A 470 -29.79 -3.69 3.44
C ALA A 470 -30.55 -4.96 3.01
N LYS A 471 -30.63 -5.98 3.87
CA LYS A 471 -31.44 -7.19 3.58
C LYS A 471 -32.91 -6.84 3.32
N GLU A 472 -33.49 -5.93 4.11
CA GLU A 472 -34.86 -5.45 3.92
C GLU A 472 -35.00 -4.67 2.61
N VAL A 473 -34.13 -3.69 2.35
CA VAL A 473 -34.20 -2.81 1.17
C VAL A 473 -34.03 -3.58 -0.14
N PHE A 474 -33.12 -4.57 -0.18
CA PHE A 474 -32.87 -5.38 -1.37
C PHE A 474 -33.76 -6.64 -1.43
N GLY A 475 -34.58 -6.89 -0.42
CA GLY A 475 -35.50 -8.06 -0.35
C GLY A 475 -34.74 -9.39 -0.27
N ARG A 476 -33.57 -9.42 0.41
CA ARG A 476 -32.68 -10.59 0.48
C ARG A 476 -32.56 -11.10 1.91
N THR A 477 -33.13 -12.27 2.18
CA THR A 477 -33.11 -12.87 3.52
C THR A 477 -32.10 -14.00 3.68
N ASP A 478 -31.51 -14.50 2.60
CA ASP A 478 -30.65 -15.68 2.54
C ASP A 478 -29.28 -15.54 3.24
N GLY A 479 -28.91 -14.35 3.67
CA GLY A 479 -27.66 -14.10 4.38
C GLY A 479 -26.40 -14.11 3.51
N ARG A 480 -26.49 -14.46 2.22
CA ARG A 480 -25.34 -14.47 1.31
C ARG A 480 -25.10 -13.12 0.65
N PHE A 481 -26.16 -12.48 0.20
CA PHE A 481 -26.11 -11.26 -0.59
C PHE A 481 -25.45 -10.08 0.14
N VAL A 482 -25.78 -9.92 1.44
CA VAL A 482 -25.21 -8.87 2.31
C VAL A 482 -24.59 -9.49 3.54
N GLN A 483 -23.32 -9.26 3.81
CA GLN A 483 -22.64 -9.77 4.99
C GLN A 483 -21.73 -8.71 5.63
N LYS A 484 -21.52 -8.88 6.94
CA LYS A 484 -20.57 -8.09 7.72
C LYS A 484 -19.19 -8.73 7.66
N ILE A 485 -18.14 -7.94 7.37
CA ILE A 485 -16.73 -8.36 7.41
C ILE A 485 -16.03 -7.51 8.47
N THR A 486 -15.97 -8.02 9.69
CA THR A 486 -15.35 -7.36 10.84
C THR A 486 -14.62 -8.40 11.68
N TYR A 487 -13.81 -7.98 12.65
CA TYR A 487 -13.08 -8.90 13.53
C TYR A 487 -14.01 -9.84 14.34
N SER A 488 -15.24 -9.37 14.64
CA SER A 488 -16.22 -10.15 15.39
C SER A 488 -17.03 -11.14 14.52
N ALA A 489 -16.89 -11.12 13.20
CA ALA A 489 -17.72 -11.86 12.26
C ALA A 489 -17.22 -13.28 11.92
N GLY A 490 -16.24 -13.83 12.65
CA GLY A 490 -15.63 -15.12 12.38
C GLY A 490 -14.35 -15.04 11.51
N ASP A 491 -14.12 -16.00 10.60
CA ASP A 491 -12.95 -15.98 9.74
C ASP A 491 -13.09 -14.89 8.65
N SER A 492 -12.55 -13.71 8.97
CA SER A 492 -12.59 -12.55 8.09
C SER A 492 -11.87 -12.77 6.76
N ASN A 493 -10.80 -13.58 6.74
CA ASN A 493 -10.04 -13.87 5.52
C ASN A 493 -10.87 -14.71 4.56
N GLU A 494 -11.62 -15.67 5.07
CA GLU A 494 -12.53 -16.48 4.28
C GLU A 494 -13.69 -15.63 3.72
N LEU A 495 -14.29 -14.74 4.53
CA LEU A 495 -15.33 -13.81 4.08
C LEU A 495 -14.82 -12.86 2.98
N ILE A 496 -13.57 -12.37 3.09
CA ILE A 496 -12.95 -11.53 2.06
C ILE A 496 -12.72 -12.35 0.77
N ARG A 497 -12.27 -13.60 0.89
CA ARG A 497 -12.10 -14.51 -0.24
C ARG A 497 -13.44 -14.78 -0.94
N GLN A 498 -14.50 -15.01 -0.18
CA GLN A 498 -15.86 -15.18 -0.70
C GLN A 498 -16.34 -13.89 -1.37
N PHE A 499 -16.20 -12.73 -0.74
CA PHE A 499 -16.56 -11.44 -1.33
C PHE A 499 -15.84 -11.17 -2.64
N ARG A 500 -14.59 -11.61 -2.79
CA ARG A 500 -13.81 -11.48 -4.02
C ARG A 500 -14.34 -12.38 -5.15
N ASN A 501 -14.69 -13.64 -4.85
CA ASN A 501 -14.87 -14.67 -5.86
C ASN A 501 -16.33 -15.13 -6.04
N ASP A 502 -17.17 -14.98 -5.03
CA ASP A 502 -18.56 -15.44 -5.06
C ASP A 502 -19.45 -14.42 -5.77
N LYS A 503 -20.21 -14.87 -6.78
CA LYS A 503 -21.18 -14.06 -7.52
C LYS A 503 -22.41 -13.65 -6.69
N ASP A 504 -22.75 -14.41 -5.65
CA ASP A 504 -23.96 -14.18 -4.84
C ASP A 504 -23.68 -13.20 -3.68
N PHE A 505 -22.41 -13.02 -3.26
CA PHE A 505 -22.03 -12.07 -2.24
C PHE A 505 -21.81 -10.68 -2.86
N ARG A 506 -22.81 -9.79 -2.78
CA ARG A 506 -22.81 -8.50 -3.49
C ARG A 506 -22.42 -7.31 -2.64
N ILE A 507 -22.83 -7.27 -1.36
CA ILE A 507 -22.61 -6.15 -0.45
C ILE A 507 -21.81 -6.61 0.77
N ALA A 508 -20.63 -6.07 0.96
CA ALA A 508 -19.83 -6.24 2.17
C ALA A 508 -19.91 -4.99 3.03
N VAL A 509 -20.14 -5.14 4.34
CA VAL A 509 -20.14 -4.03 5.31
C VAL A 509 -18.98 -4.23 6.27
N THR A 510 -18.12 -3.23 6.40
CA THR A 510 -16.91 -3.31 7.23
C THR A 510 -16.70 -2.02 8.03
N CYS A 511 -15.96 -2.10 9.13
CA CYS A 511 -15.51 -0.91 9.87
C CYS A 511 -14.11 -0.48 9.44
N THR A 512 -13.10 -1.31 9.70
CA THR A 512 -11.68 -1.01 9.42
C THR A 512 -10.94 -2.18 8.76
N LEU A 513 -11.41 -3.42 8.93
CA LEU A 513 -10.69 -4.62 8.54
C LEU A 513 -10.34 -4.66 7.04
N VAL A 514 -11.28 -4.29 6.18
CA VAL A 514 -11.09 -4.27 4.72
C VAL A 514 -10.44 -2.96 4.25
N ALA A 515 -10.25 -1.99 5.13
CA ALA A 515 -9.57 -0.73 4.79
C ALA A 515 -8.08 -0.93 4.52
N THR A 516 -7.45 -1.94 5.12
CA THR A 516 -6.01 -2.22 4.98
C THR A 516 -5.76 -3.62 4.39
N GLY A 517 -4.84 -3.72 3.42
CA GLY A 517 -4.23 -4.97 2.98
C GLY A 517 -5.05 -5.95 2.14
N THR A 518 -6.33 -5.69 1.84
CA THR A 518 -7.17 -6.61 1.08
C THR A 518 -7.28 -6.20 -0.40
N ASP A 519 -7.09 -7.15 -1.32
CA ASP A 519 -7.22 -6.93 -2.76
C ASP A 519 -8.53 -7.54 -3.29
N VAL A 520 -9.55 -6.70 -3.55
CA VAL A 520 -10.83 -7.10 -4.13
C VAL A 520 -10.97 -6.39 -5.48
N LYS A 521 -10.39 -6.96 -6.53
CA LYS A 521 -10.38 -6.37 -7.90
C LYS A 521 -11.77 -6.13 -8.48
N PRO A 522 -12.77 -7.03 -8.30
CA PRO A 522 -14.12 -6.83 -8.85
C PRO A 522 -14.98 -5.82 -8.07
N LEU A 523 -14.41 -5.05 -7.14
CA LEU A 523 -15.12 -4.03 -6.38
C LEU A 523 -15.44 -2.83 -7.29
N GLU A 524 -16.72 -2.53 -7.47
CA GLU A 524 -17.22 -1.49 -8.38
C GLU A 524 -17.79 -0.28 -7.64
N VAL A 525 -18.21 -0.45 -6.37
CA VAL A 525 -18.77 0.62 -5.55
C VAL A 525 -18.14 0.63 -4.16
N VAL A 526 -17.70 1.79 -3.73
CA VAL A 526 -17.26 2.06 -2.34
C VAL A 526 -18.22 3.08 -1.75
N MET A 527 -18.90 2.73 -0.66
CA MET A 527 -19.88 3.59 -0.02
C MET A 527 -19.41 4.02 1.36
N PHE A 528 -19.38 5.32 1.61
CA PHE A 528 -19.06 5.89 2.92
C PHE A 528 -20.36 6.21 3.67
N MET A 529 -20.60 5.45 4.73
CA MET A 529 -21.64 5.71 5.73
C MET A 529 -20.99 6.12 7.08
N ARG A 530 -19.71 6.44 7.06
CA ARG A 530 -18.94 7.01 8.17
C ARG A 530 -18.11 8.17 7.68
N ASP A 531 -17.95 9.15 8.52
CA ASP A 531 -16.98 10.22 8.29
C ASP A 531 -15.53 9.74 8.53
N VAL A 532 -14.58 10.29 7.79
CA VAL A 532 -13.15 9.97 7.86
C VAL A 532 -12.36 11.27 7.89
N GLU A 533 -11.83 11.62 9.04
CA GLU A 533 -11.04 12.85 9.23
C GLU A 533 -9.58 12.68 8.75
N SER A 534 -9.02 11.46 8.82
CA SER A 534 -7.64 11.17 8.43
C SER A 534 -7.50 10.98 6.92
N LEU A 535 -6.70 11.82 6.27
CA LEU A 535 -6.40 11.73 4.84
C LEU A 535 -5.77 10.38 4.44
N PRO A 536 -4.77 9.83 5.15
CA PRO A 536 -4.22 8.51 4.82
C PRO A 536 -5.27 7.41 4.87
N LEU A 537 -6.13 7.40 5.89
CA LEU A 537 -7.21 6.41 6.02
C LEU A 537 -8.23 6.56 4.88
N TYR A 538 -8.63 7.78 4.55
CA TYR A 538 -9.53 8.06 3.43
C TYR A 538 -8.96 7.53 2.10
N ILE A 539 -7.68 7.83 1.81
CA ILE A 539 -7.01 7.36 0.59
C ILE A 539 -6.93 5.83 0.56
N GLN A 540 -6.63 5.18 1.69
CA GLN A 540 -6.62 3.72 1.80
C GLN A 540 -8.00 3.11 1.54
N MET A 541 -9.07 3.69 2.10
CA MET A 541 -10.45 3.25 1.90
C MET A 541 -10.91 3.47 0.46
N LYS A 542 -10.71 4.66 -0.10
CA LYS A 542 -10.96 4.99 -1.51
C LYS A 542 -10.17 4.08 -2.44
N GLY A 543 -8.92 3.80 -2.08
CA GLY A 543 -7.99 2.93 -2.81
C GLY A 543 -8.45 1.47 -2.97
N ARG A 544 -9.50 1.03 -2.27
CA ARG A 544 -10.07 -0.33 -2.48
C ARG A 544 -10.79 -0.44 -3.81
N GLY A 545 -11.39 0.64 -4.30
CA GLY A 545 -12.13 0.65 -5.57
C GLY A 545 -11.25 0.76 -6.82
N VAL A 546 -10.04 1.29 -6.71
CA VAL A 546 -9.21 1.69 -7.86
C VAL A 546 -8.63 0.52 -8.69
N ARG A 547 -8.72 -0.71 -8.22
CA ARG A 547 -8.09 -1.86 -8.87
C ARG A 547 -8.68 -2.15 -10.24
N THR A 548 -7.81 -2.37 -11.23
CA THR A 548 -8.21 -2.91 -12.54
C THR A 548 -8.48 -4.41 -12.46
N ILE A 549 -9.36 -4.88 -13.32
CA ILE A 549 -9.68 -6.30 -13.50
C ILE A 549 -9.93 -6.55 -14.98
N GLY A 550 -9.56 -7.71 -15.49
CA GLY A 550 -9.89 -8.10 -16.86
C GLY A 550 -11.39 -8.33 -17.04
N ASP A 551 -11.95 -7.99 -18.20
CA ASP A 551 -13.39 -8.01 -18.45
C ASP A 551 -14.00 -9.42 -18.25
N GLU A 552 -13.30 -10.47 -18.68
CA GLU A 552 -13.72 -11.86 -18.47
C GLU A 552 -13.74 -12.22 -16.98
N GLN A 553 -12.70 -11.82 -16.23
CA GLN A 553 -12.62 -12.05 -14.78
C GLN A 553 -13.73 -11.30 -14.04
N LEU A 554 -14.07 -10.09 -14.49
CA LEU A 554 -15.18 -9.31 -13.92
C LEU A 554 -16.51 -10.02 -14.16
N ARG A 555 -16.77 -10.49 -15.40
CA ARG A 555 -17.99 -11.20 -15.75
C ARG A 555 -18.17 -12.52 -15.02
N ASN A 556 -17.09 -13.20 -14.66
CA ASN A 556 -17.17 -14.41 -13.83
C ASN A 556 -17.77 -14.15 -12.44
N VAL A 557 -17.64 -12.93 -11.93
CA VAL A 557 -18.13 -12.52 -10.61
C VAL A 557 -19.35 -11.61 -10.71
N THR A 558 -19.42 -10.75 -11.72
CA THR A 558 -20.55 -9.85 -11.99
C THR A 558 -21.01 -10.07 -13.44
N PRO A 559 -21.86 -11.06 -13.70
CA PRO A 559 -22.20 -11.53 -15.07
C PRO A 559 -22.76 -10.46 -16.01
N ASN A 560 -23.48 -9.47 -15.47
CA ASN A 560 -24.03 -8.35 -16.24
C ASN A 560 -23.05 -7.19 -16.43
N ALA A 561 -21.82 -7.27 -15.91
CA ALA A 561 -20.82 -6.23 -16.12
C ALA A 561 -20.15 -6.41 -17.49
N PHE A 562 -19.82 -5.29 -18.14
CA PHE A 562 -19.09 -5.29 -19.40
C PHE A 562 -17.58 -5.10 -19.17
N SER A 563 -17.21 -3.98 -18.57
CA SER A 563 -15.84 -3.62 -18.18
C SER A 563 -15.86 -2.83 -16.87
N LYS A 564 -14.69 -2.65 -16.26
CA LYS A 564 -14.51 -1.77 -15.11
C LYS A 564 -13.59 -0.61 -15.50
N ASP A 565 -14.17 0.46 -16.03
CA ASP A 565 -13.44 1.66 -16.44
C ASP A 565 -13.32 2.70 -15.32
N CYS A 566 -14.19 2.61 -14.33
CA CYS A 566 -14.17 3.41 -13.11
C CYS A 566 -14.76 2.62 -11.94
N PHE A 567 -14.66 3.18 -10.75
CA PHE A 567 -15.51 2.77 -9.63
C PHE A 567 -16.29 3.97 -9.12
N TYR A 568 -17.42 3.70 -8.46
CA TYR A 568 -18.23 4.74 -7.86
C TYR A 568 -17.97 4.84 -6.37
N LEU A 569 -17.67 6.05 -5.90
CA LEU A 569 -17.63 6.40 -4.51
C LEU A 569 -18.97 7.02 -4.14
N VAL A 570 -19.80 6.29 -3.40
CA VAL A 570 -21.07 6.80 -2.90
C VAL A 570 -20.83 7.44 -1.53
N ASP A 571 -20.98 8.76 -1.47
CA ASP A 571 -20.80 9.56 -0.27
C ASP A 571 -22.15 9.88 0.36
N ALA A 572 -22.45 9.25 1.51
CA ALA A 572 -23.71 9.43 2.24
C ALA A 572 -23.54 10.31 3.50
N VAL A 573 -22.35 10.84 3.76
CA VAL A 573 -22.04 11.60 4.99
C VAL A 573 -21.22 12.88 4.73
N GLY A 574 -20.96 13.22 3.46
CA GLY A 574 -20.19 14.40 3.09
C GLY A 574 -18.67 14.26 3.25
N VAL A 575 -18.14 13.02 3.31
CA VAL A 575 -16.69 12.77 3.48
C VAL A 575 -15.84 13.37 2.36
N THR A 576 -16.41 13.57 1.17
CA THR A 576 -15.73 14.17 0.01
C THR A 576 -15.78 15.70 0.00
N GLU A 577 -16.52 16.32 0.91
CA GLU A 577 -16.67 17.79 1.02
C GLU A 577 -15.76 18.39 2.09
N HIS A 578 -15.18 17.56 2.95
CA HIS A 578 -14.27 18.02 3.99
C HIS A 578 -12.84 18.05 3.44
N VAL A 579 -12.09 19.10 3.79
CA VAL A 579 -10.63 19.08 3.71
C VAL A 579 -10.16 18.11 4.80
N GLN A 580 -9.83 16.88 4.40
CA GLN A 580 -9.26 15.91 5.32
C GLN A 580 -7.93 16.49 5.80
N THR A 581 -7.81 16.64 7.09
CA THR A 581 -6.58 17.11 7.67
C THR A 581 -5.52 16.02 7.51
N VAL A 582 -4.36 16.39 6.97
CA VAL A 582 -3.10 15.73 7.27
C VAL A 582 -2.84 16.09 8.75
N ALA A 583 -3.73 15.67 9.66
CA ALA A 583 -3.39 15.69 11.05
C ALA A 583 -2.29 14.65 11.21
N PRO A 584 -1.12 14.97 11.76
CA PRO A 584 -0.37 13.98 12.48
C PRO A 584 -1.42 13.31 13.38
N ILE A 585 -1.46 12.00 13.40
CA ILE A 585 -2.02 11.28 14.53
C ILE A 585 -1.47 12.07 15.71
N ASP A 586 -2.33 12.64 16.57
CA ASP A 586 -1.95 13.55 17.63
C ASP A 586 -1.07 12.78 18.62
N ASP A 587 0.17 12.68 18.25
CA ASP A 587 1.27 12.11 18.98
C ASP A 587 1.92 13.28 19.72
N GLY A 588 1.18 13.79 20.66
CA GLY A 588 1.82 14.25 21.90
C GLY A 588 2.73 13.11 22.35
N PRO A 589 3.77 13.34 23.17
CA PRO A 589 4.71 12.30 23.54
C PRO A 589 3.90 11.08 23.92
N ILE A 590 3.96 10.02 23.07
CA ILE A 590 3.19 8.80 23.21
C ILE A 590 3.80 8.07 24.39
N THR A 591 3.37 8.51 25.57
CA THR A 591 3.47 7.72 26.76
C THR A 591 2.43 6.62 26.63
N LYS A 592 2.82 5.38 26.75
CA LYS A 592 1.96 4.22 26.89
C LYS A 592 0.86 4.53 27.85
N THR A 593 -0.30 4.66 27.37
CA THR A 593 -1.43 4.63 28.21
C THR A 593 -1.85 3.18 28.41
N ILE A 594 -1.37 2.53 29.53
CA ILE A 594 -2.09 1.36 30.00
C ILE A 594 -3.58 1.64 29.83
N THR A 595 -4.36 0.68 29.43
CA THR A 595 -5.80 0.86 29.34
C THR A 595 -6.36 1.33 30.67
N LEU A 596 -7.45 2.07 30.68
CA LEU A 596 -8.07 2.47 31.96
C LEU A 596 -8.38 1.23 32.81
N LYS A 597 -8.68 0.11 32.19
CA LYS A 597 -8.90 -1.19 32.85
C LYS A 597 -7.65 -1.64 33.60
N GLU A 598 -6.51 -1.72 32.92
CA GLU A 598 -5.23 -2.12 33.55
C GLU A 598 -4.78 -1.13 34.63
N LEU A 599 -4.99 0.17 34.41
CA LEU A 599 -4.70 1.21 35.40
C LEU A 599 -5.50 0.94 36.68
N LEU A 600 -6.81 0.73 36.56
CA LEU A 600 -7.68 0.45 37.70
C LEU A 600 -7.35 -0.89 38.38
N GLU A 601 -6.98 -1.91 37.61
CA GLU A 601 -6.51 -3.21 38.11
C GLU A 601 -5.21 -3.06 38.89
N ARG A 602 -4.19 -2.39 38.35
CA ARG A 602 -2.90 -2.17 39.04
C ARG A 602 -3.08 -1.34 40.31
N MET A 603 -3.93 -0.30 40.28
CA MET A 603 -4.25 0.50 41.47
C MET A 603 -4.98 -0.30 42.53
N SER A 604 -5.86 -1.26 42.17
CA SER A 604 -6.53 -2.12 43.10
C SER A 604 -5.56 -3.10 43.79
N HIS A 605 -4.41 -3.40 43.16
CA HIS A 605 -3.33 -4.20 43.73
C HIS A 605 -2.27 -3.37 44.50
N GLY A 606 -2.50 -2.05 44.62
CA GLY A 606 -1.65 -1.16 45.41
C GLY A 606 -0.51 -0.48 44.63
N TYR A 607 -0.42 -0.66 43.32
CA TYR A 607 0.53 0.08 42.47
C TYR A 607 -0.08 1.42 42.03
N ILE A 608 0.35 2.53 42.66
CA ILE A 608 -0.31 3.84 42.58
C ILE A 608 0.73 4.96 42.34
N PRO A 609 1.42 4.98 41.20
CA PRO A 609 2.36 6.04 40.86
C PRO A 609 1.62 7.37 40.56
N ASP A 610 2.34 8.49 40.65
CA ASP A 610 1.78 9.84 40.42
C ASP A 610 1.15 9.97 39.03
N GLU A 611 1.75 9.36 38.03
CA GLU A 611 1.26 9.38 36.67
C GLU A 611 -0.13 8.71 36.54
N TYR A 612 -0.34 7.59 37.25
CA TYR A 612 -1.64 6.91 37.28
C TYR A 612 -2.70 7.75 37.99
N LEU A 613 -2.31 8.39 39.09
CA LEU A 613 -3.20 9.31 39.81
C LEU A 613 -3.60 10.52 38.94
N LYS A 614 -2.64 11.17 38.26
CA LYS A 614 -2.92 12.26 37.32
C LYS A 614 -3.90 11.86 36.23
N ARG A 615 -3.66 10.71 35.65
CA ARG A 615 -4.50 10.18 34.60
C ARG A 615 -5.89 9.78 35.07
N LEU A 616 -5.99 9.17 36.23
CA LEU A 616 -7.27 8.85 36.84
C LEU A 616 -8.08 10.11 37.07
N ALA A 617 -7.47 11.13 37.68
CA ALA A 617 -8.12 12.43 37.98
C ALA A 617 -8.63 13.09 36.69
N ALA A 618 -7.80 13.19 35.65
CA ALA A 618 -8.20 13.71 34.35
C ALA A 618 -9.35 12.90 33.71
N THR A 619 -9.31 11.56 33.83
CA THR A 619 -10.37 10.69 33.30
C THR A 619 -11.69 10.87 34.06
N LEU A 620 -11.66 10.96 35.40
CA LEU A 620 -12.84 11.22 36.23
C LEU A 620 -13.47 12.59 35.89
N ALA A 621 -12.67 13.65 35.76
CA ALA A 621 -13.16 14.98 35.38
C ALA A 621 -13.84 14.98 34.00
N ARG A 622 -13.21 14.31 33.02
CA ARG A 622 -13.75 14.19 31.67
C ARG A 622 -15.06 13.41 31.63
N ILE A 623 -15.15 12.31 32.36
CA ILE A 623 -16.36 11.47 32.44
C ILE A 623 -17.47 12.21 33.16
N TYR A 624 -17.16 12.88 34.26
CA TYR A 624 -18.12 13.71 34.99
C TYR A 624 -18.82 14.74 34.09
N ASN A 625 -18.04 15.42 33.23
CA ASN A 625 -18.59 16.43 32.31
C ASN A 625 -19.51 15.84 31.22
N LYS A 626 -19.33 14.57 30.89
CA LYS A 626 -20.13 13.86 29.90
C LYS A 626 -21.31 13.07 30.48
N ALA A 627 -21.21 12.68 31.74
CA ALA A 627 -22.21 11.89 32.43
C ALA A 627 -23.46 12.72 32.78
N ASP A 628 -24.64 12.11 32.60
CA ASP A 628 -25.89 12.69 33.07
C ASP A 628 -26.07 12.51 34.60
N ASP A 629 -27.08 13.19 35.16
CA ASP A 629 -27.30 13.19 36.62
C ASP A 629 -27.63 11.80 37.19
N SER A 630 -28.24 10.92 36.39
CA SER A 630 -28.54 9.54 36.79
C SER A 630 -27.25 8.74 36.90
N GLN A 631 -26.36 8.90 35.92
CA GLN A 631 -25.06 8.23 35.87
C GLN A 631 -24.14 8.71 37.00
N ARG A 632 -24.12 10.01 37.29
CA ARG A 632 -23.38 10.59 38.44
C ARG A 632 -23.87 9.99 39.74
N LYS A 633 -25.20 9.94 39.96
CA LYS A 633 -25.80 9.35 41.16
C LYS A 633 -25.49 7.86 41.29
N GLU A 634 -25.53 7.13 40.19
CA GLU A 634 -25.19 5.69 40.21
C GLU A 634 -23.72 5.45 40.52
N PHE A 635 -22.79 6.28 40.02
CA PHE A 635 -21.40 6.22 40.39
C PHE A 635 -21.20 6.47 41.91
N VAL A 636 -21.84 7.47 42.47
CA VAL A 636 -21.83 7.76 43.91
C VAL A 636 -22.37 6.59 44.73
N ARG A 637 -23.43 5.93 44.25
CA ARG A 637 -24.00 4.75 44.93
C ARG A 637 -23.01 3.58 44.95
N LEU A 638 -22.24 3.39 43.87
CA LEU A 638 -21.31 2.28 43.72
C LEU A 638 -19.93 2.51 44.36
N SER A 639 -19.44 3.74 44.32
CA SER A 639 -18.11 4.12 44.79
C SER A 639 -18.12 4.71 46.19
N HIS A 640 -19.30 5.15 46.68
CA HIS A 640 -19.50 5.96 47.87
C HIS A 640 -18.78 7.32 47.83
N ASP A 641 -18.52 7.82 46.56
CA ASP A 641 -17.80 9.07 46.35
C ASP A 641 -18.24 9.75 45.08
N ASP A 642 -18.06 11.06 44.97
CA ASP A 642 -18.35 11.82 43.75
C ASP A 642 -17.14 11.87 42.82
N MET A 643 -17.34 11.69 41.51
CA MET A 643 -16.26 11.68 40.50
C MET A 643 -15.48 12.99 40.48
N LYS A 644 -16.17 14.11 40.58
CA LYS A 644 -15.56 15.46 40.56
C LYS A 644 -14.76 15.72 41.82
N GLU A 645 -15.36 15.41 42.99
CA GLU A 645 -14.68 15.58 44.28
C GLU A 645 -13.46 14.65 44.39
N LEU A 646 -13.58 13.43 43.95
CA LEU A 646 -12.46 12.48 43.91
C LEU A 646 -11.34 12.98 43.00
N SER A 647 -11.67 13.49 41.81
CA SER A 647 -10.69 14.08 40.87
C SER A 647 -9.95 15.24 41.52
N VAL A 648 -10.67 16.17 42.15
CA VAL A 648 -10.08 17.35 42.83
C VAL A 648 -9.15 16.90 43.98
N ARG A 649 -9.58 15.97 44.82
CA ARG A 649 -8.74 15.45 45.92
C ARG A 649 -7.44 14.81 45.43
N ILE A 650 -7.51 14.09 44.32
CA ILE A 650 -6.30 13.50 43.71
C ILE A 650 -5.37 14.61 43.23
N TYR A 651 -5.86 15.61 42.51
CA TYR A 651 -5.03 16.76 42.07
C TYR A 651 -4.42 17.53 43.21
N ASP A 652 -5.21 17.83 44.26
CA ASP A 652 -4.72 18.57 45.43
C ASP A 652 -3.62 17.81 46.17
N ALA A 653 -3.75 16.49 46.25
CA ALA A 653 -2.73 15.62 46.86
C ALA A 653 -1.43 15.60 46.06
N LEU A 654 -1.52 15.61 44.75
CA LEU A 654 -0.36 15.63 43.84
C LEU A 654 0.35 17.00 43.85
N GLU A 655 -0.38 18.11 43.88
CA GLU A 655 0.18 19.47 43.93
C GLU A 655 0.93 19.72 45.24
N LYS A 656 0.43 19.22 46.34
CA LYS A 656 1.06 19.40 47.67
C LYS A 656 2.37 18.60 47.82
N GLY A 657 2.68 17.68 46.91
CA GLY A 657 3.94 16.89 46.89
C GLY A 657 4.16 16.03 48.17
N ILE A 658 3.09 15.68 48.88
CA ILE A 658 3.14 15.12 50.23
C ILE A 658 3.20 13.58 50.21
N LEU A 659 3.01 12.97 49.05
CA LEU A 659 2.80 11.50 48.96
C LEU A 659 3.99 10.79 48.31
N PRO A 660 4.99 10.26 49.06
CA PRO A 660 6.01 9.38 48.52
C PRO A 660 5.39 8.11 47.97
N LEU A 661 6.00 7.52 46.94
CA LEU A 661 5.47 6.33 46.25
C LEU A 661 5.37 5.12 47.19
N PHE A 662 6.33 4.97 48.09
CA PHE A 662 6.39 3.94 49.13
C PHE A 662 6.83 4.55 50.43
N VAL A 663 6.33 3.96 51.54
CA VAL A 663 6.81 4.30 52.93
C VAL A 663 8.08 3.51 53.24
N SER A 664 8.22 2.31 52.66
CA SER A 664 9.40 1.45 52.63
C SER A 664 9.44 0.69 51.28
N THR A 665 10.52 -0.03 50.99
CA THR A 665 10.71 -0.77 49.72
C THR A 665 9.60 -1.76 49.39
N ASP A 666 8.78 -2.20 50.39
CA ASP A 666 7.81 -3.27 50.20
C ASP A 666 6.36 -2.92 50.62
N GLU A 667 6.09 -1.71 51.18
CA GLU A 667 4.73 -1.32 51.57
C GLU A 667 4.26 -0.04 50.84
N PRO A 668 3.13 -0.12 50.09
CA PRO A 668 2.55 1.07 49.45
C PRO A 668 1.98 2.03 50.49
N ASN A 669 2.13 3.33 50.23
CA ASN A 669 1.66 4.42 51.09
C ASN A 669 0.15 4.32 51.35
N ASN A 670 -0.26 4.27 52.63
CA ASN A 670 -1.66 4.18 53.03
C ASN A 670 -2.50 5.39 52.61
N GLU A 671 -1.91 6.59 52.46
CA GLU A 671 -2.61 7.78 51.99
C GLU A 671 -2.95 7.65 50.52
N ARG A 672 -2.04 7.13 49.69
CA ARG A 672 -2.33 6.87 48.29
C ARG A 672 -3.42 5.80 48.10
N LYS A 673 -3.41 4.74 48.95
CA LYS A 673 -4.48 3.77 48.99
C LYS A 673 -5.81 4.39 49.36
N GLY A 674 -5.83 5.36 50.31
CA GLY A 674 -7.02 6.09 50.70
C GLY A 674 -7.62 6.92 49.57
N LEU A 675 -6.77 7.57 48.78
CA LEU A 675 -7.24 8.36 47.61
C LEU A 675 -7.94 7.51 46.53
N VAL A 676 -7.48 6.29 46.29
CA VAL A 676 -8.07 5.43 45.28
C VAL A 676 -9.08 4.43 45.83
N ALA A 677 -9.28 4.39 47.15
CA ALA A 677 -10.18 3.47 47.84
C ALA A 677 -11.61 3.41 47.24
N PRO A 678 -12.23 4.54 46.84
CA PRO A 678 -13.55 4.55 46.22
C PRO A 678 -13.65 3.67 44.95
N LEU A 679 -12.51 3.47 44.23
CA LEU A 679 -12.42 2.62 43.04
C LEU A 679 -11.70 1.30 43.38
N ALA A 680 -10.61 1.32 44.13
CA ALA A 680 -9.83 0.15 44.45
C ALA A 680 -10.64 -0.93 45.22
N ASN A 681 -11.47 -0.48 46.17
CA ASN A 681 -12.25 -1.41 47.02
C ASN A 681 -13.62 -1.79 46.41
N HIS A 682 -14.06 -1.16 45.36
CA HIS A 682 -15.40 -1.33 44.75
C HIS A 682 -15.31 -1.77 43.30
N ALA A 683 -15.34 -3.08 43.05
CA ALA A 683 -15.25 -3.65 41.71
C ALA A 683 -16.36 -3.16 40.74
N ASP A 684 -17.58 -2.98 41.28
CA ASP A 684 -18.70 -2.52 40.47
C ASP A 684 -18.56 -1.04 40.08
N ALA A 685 -17.97 -0.20 40.95
CA ALA A 685 -17.61 1.18 40.61
C ALA A 685 -16.57 1.22 39.48
N ARG A 686 -15.54 0.36 39.53
CA ARG A 686 -14.55 0.25 38.44
C ARG A 686 -15.19 -0.15 37.11
N LYS A 687 -16.04 -1.20 37.12
CA LYS A 687 -16.77 -1.63 35.92
C LYS A 687 -17.66 -0.54 35.37
N PHE A 688 -18.38 0.18 36.25
CA PHE A 688 -19.25 1.25 35.83
C PHE A 688 -18.45 2.44 35.26
N LEU A 689 -17.32 2.78 35.83
CA LEU A 689 -16.40 3.80 35.30
C LEU A 689 -15.87 3.42 33.91
N LEU A 690 -15.55 2.14 33.67
CA LEU A 690 -15.15 1.64 32.35
C LEU A 690 -16.28 1.75 31.33
N ILE A 691 -17.52 1.44 31.73
CA ILE A 691 -18.73 1.61 30.88
C ILE A 691 -18.89 3.09 30.48
N LEU A 692 -18.81 4.00 31.45
CA LEU A 692 -18.93 5.43 31.20
C LEU A 692 -17.78 5.96 30.32
N ALA A 693 -16.57 5.45 30.52
CA ALA A 693 -15.39 5.84 29.72
C ALA A 693 -15.50 5.38 28.26
N ALA A 694 -15.98 4.16 28.02
CA ALA A 694 -16.21 3.61 26.68
C ALA A 694 -17.39 4.31 25.97
N GLY A 695 -18.38 4.78 26.75
CA GLY A 695 -19.58 5.44 26.26
C GLY A 695 -20.63 4.48 25.70
N PHE A 696 -21.67 5.08 25.13
CA PHE A 696 -22.86 4.38 24.63
C PHE A 696 -23.05 4.65 23.14
N VAL A 697 -23.74 3.75 22.46
CA VAL A 697 -24.25 3.93 21.11
C VAL A 697 -25.76 3.84 21.17
N ASN A 698 -26.45 4.91 20.77
CA ASN A 698 -27.90 4.99 20.78
C ASN A 698 -28.43 4.71 19.38
N THR A 699 -29.15 3.59 19.19
CA THR A 699 -29.84 3.31 17.93
C THR A 699 -31.30 3.76 18.06
N LEU A 700 -31.68 4.74 17.25
CA LEU A 700 -33.04 5.29 17.24
C LEU A 700 -34.05 4.24 16.75
N MET A 701 -35.29 4.38 17.15
CA MET A 701 -36.38 3.61 16.53
C MET A 701 -36.58 4.13 15.10
N PRO A 702 -37.11 3.26 14.19
CA PRO A 702 -37.38 3.69 12.83
C PRO A 702 -38.28 4.95 12.80
N GLY A 703 -37.76 6.01 12.22
CA GLY A 703 -38.47 7.28 11.98
C GLY A 703 -38.48 7.58 10.47
N GLU A 704 -38.58 8.83 10.12
CA GLU A 704 -38.54 9.32 8.75
C GLU A 704 -37.29 10.19 8.57
N ASP A 705 -36.63 10.12 7.40
CA ASP A 705 -35.61 11.04 6.94
C ASP A 705 -35.96 11.50 5.53
N THR A 706 -35.50 12.66 5.11
CA THR A 706 -35.83 13.28 3.83
C THR A 706 -34.60 13.41 2.96
N LEU A 707 -34.71 12.99 1.70
CA LEU A 707 -33.67 13.18 0.70
C LEU A 707 -33.61 14.66 0.29
N ILE A 708 -32.46 15.30 0.53
CA ILE A 708 -32.24 16.70 0.09
C ILE A 708 -31.76 16.72 -1.36
N SER A 709 -30.74 15.94 -1.66
CA SER A 709 -30.17 15.88 -3.01
C SER A 709 -29.45 14.55 -3.26
N LYS A 710 -29.33 14.21 -4.53
CA LYS A 710 -28.52 13.11 -5.02
C LYS A 710 -27.90 13.47 -6.37
N GLY A 711 -26.70 13.01 -6.66
CA GLY A 711 -26.06 13.23 -7.95
C GLY A 711 -24.54 13.22 -7.92
N PHE A 712 -23.96 13.36 -9.12
CA PHE A 712 -22.52 13.51 -9.29
C PHE A 712 -22.03 14.91 -8.89
N SER A 713 -20.75 15.03 -8.59
CA SER A 713 -20.10 16.32 -8.30
C SER A 713 -19.99 17.15 -9.59
N ILE A 714 -20.95 18.08 -9.79
CA ILE A 714 -21.01 18.93 -10.97
C ILE A 714 -19.90 19.99 -10.94
N GLU A 715 -19.53 20.49 -9.77
CA GLU A 715 -18.49 21.52 -9.60
C GLU A 715 -17.11 21.03 -10.07
N GLU A 716 -16.71 19.82 -9.68
CA GLU A 716 -15.43 19.24 -10.13
C GLU A 716 -15.41 19.00 -11.64
N ALA A 717 -16.53 18.51 -12.18
CA ALA A 717 -16.66 18.30 -13.62
C ALA A 717 -16.56 19.63 -14.40
N LYS A 718 -17.21 20.69 -13.94
CA LYS A 718 -17.14 22.03 -14.54
C LYS A 718 -15.73 22.60 -14.50
N SER A 719 -15.07 22.53 -13.32
CA SER A 719 -13.69 23.02 -13.17
C SER A 719 -12.72 22.29 -14.11
N THR A 720 -12.88 20.97 -14.26
CA THR A 720 -12.06 20.18 -15.21
C THR A 720 -12.30 20.61 -16.67
N ILE A 721 -13.55 20.86 -17.05
CA ILE A 721 -13.91 21.30 -18.41
C ILE A 721 -13.33 22.68 -18.67
N GLU A 722 -13.53 23.64 -17.75
CA GLU A 722 -13.03 25.01 -17.89
C GLU A 722 -11.51 25.02 -18.05
N ALA A 723 -10.79 24.27 -17.20
CA ALA A 723 -9.33 24.15 -17.31
C ALA A 723 -8.88 23.50 -18.64
N PHE A 724 -9.62 22.51 -19.15
CA PHE A 724 -9.32 21.87 -20.43
C PHE A 724 -9.58 22.82 -21.62
N GLU A 725 -10.69 23.54 -21.61
CA GLU A 725 -11.02 24.52 -22.64
C GLU A 725 -10.02 25.69 -22.68
N GLU A 726 -9.57 26.15 -21.50
CA GLU A 726 -8.52 27.16 -21.37
C GLU A 726 -7.18 26.62 -21.92
N PHE A 727 -6.76 25.43 -21.55
CA PHE A 727 -5.55 24.79 -22.09
C PHE A 727 -5.60 24.69 -23.63
N CYS A 728 -6.73 24.24 -24.20
CA CYS A 728 -6.88 24.11 -25.64
C CYS A 728 -6.74 25.49 -26.34
N LYS A 729 -7.31 26.56 -25.77
CA LYS A 729 -7.21 27.92 -26.31
C LYS A 729 -5.80 28.48 -26.21
N GLU A 730 -5.15 28.37 -25.04
CA GLU A 730 -3.81 28.90 -24.82
C GLU A 730 -2.74 28.23 -25.67
N ARG A 731 -2.88 26.90 -25.91
CA ARG A 731 -1.92 26.09 -26.63
C ARG A 731 -2.30 25.81 -28.10
N SER A 732 -3.33 26.46 -28.61
CA SER A 732 -3.83 26.22 -29.97
C SER A 732 -2.78 26.47 -31.06
N ASP A 733 -1.86 27.43 -30.88
CA ASP A 733 -0.78 27.72 -31.81
C ASP A 733 0.50 26.93 -31.60
N GLU A 734 0.72 26.41 -30.36
CA GLU A 734 1.96 25.71 -29.99
C GLU A 734 1.93 24.20 -30.30
N ILE A 735 0.74 23.57 -30.25
CA ILE A 735 0.56 22.15 -30.47
C ILE A 735 -0.02 21.93 -31.86
N GLU A 736 0.72 21.26 -32.73
CA GLU A 736 0.34 21.09 -34.14
C GLU A 736 -1.04 20.47 -34.34
N ALA A 737 -1.38 19.43 -33.59
CA ALA A 737 -2.70 18.79 -33.65
C ALA A 737 -3.81 19.76 -33.22
N LEU A 738 -3.60 20.55 -32.13
CA LEU A 738 -4.56 21.57 -31.69
C LEU A 738 -4.75 22.69 -32.76
N ARG A 739 -3.64 23.14 -33.33
CA ARG A 739 -3.68 24.16 -34.39
C ARG A 739 -4.49 23.69 -35.59
N ILE A 740 -4.27 22.45 -36.04
CA ILE A 740 -5.01 21.87 -37.19
C ILE A 740 -6.50 21.79 -36.88
N ILE A 741 -6.86 21.37 -35.65
CA ILE A 741 -8.26 21.24 -35.22
C ILE A 741 -8.88 22.66 -35.10
N TYR A 742 -8.19 23.57 -34.42
CA TYR A 742 -8.68 24.94 -34.19
C TYR A 742 -8.97 25.69 -35.49
N ASN A 743 -8.00 25.69 -36.41
CA ASN A 743 -8.15 26.36 -37.71
C ASN A 743 -9.06 25.61 -38.68
N ASN A 744 -9.56 24.44 -38.29
CA ASN A 744 -10.37 23.59 -39.14
C ASN A 744 -9.68 23.24 -40.48
N GLU A 745 -8.34 23.13 -40.44
CA GLU A 745 -7.52 22.77 -41.58
C GLU A 745 -7.90 21.36 -42.08
N GLY A 746 -7.86 21.12 -43.38
CA GLY A 746 -8.06 19.76 -43.92
C GLY A 746 -6.86 18.85 -43.79
N THR A 747 -5.83 19.29 -43.11
CA THR A 747 -4.59 18.54 -42.89
C THR A 747 -4.84 17.27 -42.05
N PRO A 748 -4.35 16.11 -42.52
CA PRO A 748 -4.52 14.85 -41.77
C PRO A 748 -3.81 14.87 -40.43
N ILE A 749 -4.51 14.42 -39.36
CA ILE A 749 -3.93 14.24 -38.03
C ILE A 749 -3.53 12.77 -37.88
N THR A 750 -2.24 12.53 -37.81
CA THR A 750 -1.67 11.17 -37.72
C THR A 750 -1.71 10.62 -36.32
N TYR A 751 -1.49 9.30 -36.20
CA TYR A 751 -1.36 8.62 -34.93
C TYR A 751 -0.30 9.26 -34.01
N SER A 752 0.88 9.60 -34.58
CA SER A 752 1.96 10.22 -33.81
C SER A 752 1.59 11.59 -33.24
N MET A 753 0.87 12.42 -34.03
CA MET A 753 0.39 13.73 -33.59
C MET A 753 -0.66 13.60 -32.47
N LEU A 754 -1.54 12.60 -32.55
CA LEU A 754 -2.53 12.34 -31.51
C LEU A 754 -1.87 11.83 -30.21
N LYS A 755 -0.83 11.00 -30.32
CA LYS A 755 -0.05 10.56 -29.16
C LYS A 755 0.73 11.69 -28.51
N ASP A 756 1.32 12.57 -29.28
CA ASP A 756 1.97 13.78 -28.77
C ASP A 756 0.98 14.68 -28.02
N LEU A 757 -0.18 14.92 -28.60
CA LEU A 757 -1.25 15.70 -27.96
C LEU A 757 -1.74 15.02 -26.68
N GLU A 758 -1.99 13.71 -26.70
CA GLU A 758 -2.37 12.96 -25.52
C GLU A 758 -1.34 13.11 -24.39
N ASN A 759 -0.05 12.98 -24.70
CA ASN A 759 1.03 13.13 -23.73
C ASN A 759 1.12 14.55 -23.16
N LYS A 760 0.98 15.56 -24.01
CA LYS A 760 0.98 16.97 -23.58
C LYS A 760 -0.23 17.31 -22.70
N LEU A 761 -1.40 16.76 -23.00
CA LEU A 761 -2.59 16.87 -22.16
C LEU A 761 -2.35 16.25 -20.78
N LYS A 762 -1.84 15.02 -20.74
CA LYS A 762 -1.50 14.32 -19.49
C LYS A 762 -0.43 15.05 -18.64
N MET A 763 0.55 15.66 -19.29
CA MET A 763 1.58 16.48 -18.61
C MET A 763 1.01 17.77 -18.04
N ALA A 764 0.04 18.38 -18.72
CA ALA A 764 -0.58 19.63 -18.28
C ALA A 764 -1.49 19.43 -17.07
N ASN A 765 -2.31 18.37 -17.09
CA ASN A 765 -3.19 18.01 -15.98
C ASN A 765 -3.50 16.51 -16.03
N ASN A 766 -3.35 15.83 -14.91
CA ASN A 766 -3.62 14.40 -14.78
C ASN A 766 -5.08 14.02 -15.10
N HIS A 767 -6.01 14.97 -15.01
CA HIS A 767 -7.42 14.79 -15.37
C HIS A 767 -7.72 14.96 -16.88
N PHE A 768 -6.74 15.34 -17.70
CA PHE A 768 -6.92 15.53 -19.13
C PHE A 768 -6.74 14.24 -19.94
N THR A 769 -7.28 13.14 -19.46
CA THR A 769 -7.42 11.93 -20.27
C THR A 769 -8.73 11.95 -21.03
N SER A 770 -8.77 11.31 -22.22
CA SER A 770 -9.98 11.25 -23.04
C SER A 770 -11.19 10.75 -22.25
N LYS A 771 -11.00 9.73 -21.41
CA LYS A 771 -12.06 9.14 -20.59
C LYS A 771 -12.57 10.10 -19.51
N GLN A 772 -11.68 10.75 -18.79
CA GLN A 772 -12.05 11.70 -17.72
C GLN A 772 -12.75 12.94 -18.30
N LEU A 773 -12.23 13.50 -19.35
CA LEU A 773 -12.85 14.65 -20.02
C LEU A 773 -14.23 14.31 -20.59
N TRP A 774 -14.36 13.14 -21.24
CA TRP A 774 -15.65 12.65 -21.75
C TRP A 774 -16.68 12.51 -20.63
N ASN A 775 -16.24 11.97 -19.49
CA ASN A 775 -17.09 11.83 -18.31
C ASN A 775 -17.48 13.19 -17.70
N SER A 776 -16.55 14.12 -17.61
CA SER A 776 -16.83 15.48 -17.11
C SER A 776 -17.88 16.17 -17.97
N TYR A 777 -17.75 16.13 -19.29
CA TYR A 777 -18.77 16.65 -20.20
C TYR A 777 -20.11 15.92 -20.06
N ALA A 778 -20.12 14.59 -19.88
CA ALA A 778 -21.34 13.82 -19.67
C ALA A 778 -22.06 14.17 -18.35
N ILE A 779 -21.31 14.48 -17.28
CA ILE A 779 -21.86 14.91 -15.99
C ILE A 779 -22.54 16.27 -16.12
N VAL A 780 -21.90 17.20 -16.83
CA VAL A 780 -22.41 18.59 -16.99
C VAL A 780 -23.53 18.66 -18.00
N ASN A 781 -23.46 17.91 -19.11
CA ASN A 781 -24.44 17.94 -20.18
C ASN A 781 -24.69 16.57 -20.81
N LEU A 782 -25.44 15.73 -20.12
CA LEU A 782 -25.75 14.37 -20.55
C LEU A 782 -26.46 14.29 -21.90
N LYS A 783 -27.20 15.33 -22.31
CA LYS A 783 -27.93 15.35 -23.59
C LYS A 783 -27.02 15.57 -24.79
N ALA A 784 -25.91 16.29 -24.60
CA ALA A 784 -24.96 16.59 -25.66
C ALA A 784 -23.86 15.52 -25.79
N VAL A 785 -23.76 14.57 -24.85
CA VAL A 785 -22.67 13.57 -24.80
C VAL A 785 -23.25 12.17 -24.92
N ARG A 786 -22.81 11.43 -25.94
CA ARG A 786 -23.07 9.99 -26.04
C ARG A 786 -22.01 9.20 -25.27
N ARG A 787 -22.43 8.32 -24.38
CA ARG A 787 -21.50 7.41 -23.67
C ARG A 787 -21.02 6.31 -24.62
N SER A 788 -19.75 5.94 -24.48
CA SER A 788 -19.15 4.79 -25.20
C SER A 788 -19.85 3.49 -24.79
N THR A 789 -20.11 2.62 -25.76
CA THR A 789 -20.79 1.34 -25.54
C THR A 789 -19.83 0.15 -25.65
N THR A 790 -18.63 0.35 -26.19
CA THR A 790 -17.59 -0.65 -26.33
C THR A 790 -16.24 -0.13 -25.83
N LYS A 791 -15.32 -1.05 -25.57
CA LYS A 791 -13.97 -0.70 -25.15
C LYS A 791 -13.22 0.02 -26.30
N GLU A 792 -13.41 -0.45 -27.55
CA GLU A 792 -12.82 0.16 -28.72
C GLU A 792 -13.28 1.63 -28.88
N GLU A 793 -14.56 1.92 -28.63
CA GLU A 793 -15.08 3.29 -28.62
C GLU A 793 -14.43 4.14 -27.52
N SER A 794 -14.28 3.57 -26.32
CA SER A 794 -13.72 4.28 -25.17
C SER A 794 -12.22 4.56 -25.32
N ASP A 795 -11.48 3.63 -25.92
CA ASP A 795 -10.02 3.68 -26.03
C ASP A 795 -9.54 4.35 -27.33
N ALA A 796 -10.45 4.72 -28.24
CA ALA A 796 -10.10 5.33 -29.51
C ALA A 796 -9.36 6.66 -29.32
N LEU A 797 -8.18 6.78 -29.91
CA LEU A 797 -7.33 7.97 -29.81
C LEU A 797 -7.99 9.18 -30.51
N THR A 798 -8.81 8.94 -31.54
CA THR A 798 -9.61 9.98 -32.21
C THR A 798 -10.64 10.66 -31.33
N ASN A 799 -10.96 10.08 -30.15
CA ASN A 799 -11.82 10.75 -29.16
C ASN A 799 -11.23 12.09 -28.70
N ILE A 800 -9.90 12.24 -28.72
CA ILE A 800 -9.23 13.51 -28.40
C ILE A 800 -9.62 14.57 -29.44
N ILE A 801 -9.71 14.23 -30.73
CA ILE A 801 -10.15 15.15 -31.77
C ILE A 801 -11.57 15.64 -31.49
N GLN A 802 -12.47 14.72 -31.12
CA GLN A 802 -13.86 15.08 -30.84
C GLN A 802 -13.98 15.96 -29.58
N LEU A 803 -13.20 15.65 -28.53
CA LEU A 803 -13.14 16.46 -27.31
C LEU A 803 -12.66 17.88 -27.59
N VAL A 804 -11.58 18.03 -28.36
CA VAL A 804 -11.04 19.34 -28.73
C VAL A 804 -12.02 20.12 -29.62
N ARG A 805 -12.66 19.45 -30.57
CA ARG A 805 -13.70 20.07 -31.42
C ARG A 805 -14.91 20.50 -30.61
N PHE A 806 -15.28 19.72 -29.59
CA PHE A 806 -16.38 20.06 -28.69
C PHE A 806 -16.02 21.25 -27.79
N ALA A 807 -14.79 21.28 -27.27
CA ALA A 807 -14.25 22.40 -26.49
C ALA A 807 -14.19 23.72 -27.31
N PHE A 808 -13.90 23.63 -28.60
CA PHE A 808 -13.94 24.79 -29.53
C PHE A 808 -15.34 25.08 -30.12
N HIS A 809 -16.40 24.42 -29.65
CA HIS A 809 -17.76 24.55 -30.11
C HIS A 809 -17.94 24.32 -31.63
N GLN A 810 -17.06 23.48 -32.22
CA GLN A 810 -17.15 23.11 -33.65
C GLN A 810 -18.14 21.99 -33.90
N ILE A 811 -18.56 21.28 -32.86
CA ILE A 811 -19.58 20.22 -32.88
C ILE A 811 -20.55 20.44 -31.73
N GLU A 812 -21.83 20.18 -31.95
CA GLU A 812 -22.89 20.33 -30.93
C GLU A 812 -23.04 19.10 -30.04
N ARG A 813 -22.58 17.96 -30.56
CA ARG A 813 -22.70 16.66 -29.87
C ARG A 813 -21.38 15.92 -29.84
N LEU A 814 -21.04 15.41 -28.68
CA LEU A 814 -19.84 14.62 -28.43
C LEU A 814 -20.14 13.14 -28.66
N ASP A 815 -19.76 12.63 -29.82
CA ASP A 815 -19.91 11.23 -30.23
C ASP A 815 -18.55 10.65 -30.63
N SER A 816 -18.26 9.39 -30.26
CA SER A 816 -17.04 8.69 -30.71
C SER A 816 -17.10 8.48 -32.24
N VAL A 817 -15.97 8.64 -32.89
CA VAL A 817 -15.83 8.39 -34.34
C VAL A 817 -16.08 6.92 -34.65
N VAL A 818 -15.60 6.01 -33.78
CA VAL A 818 -15.76 4.55 -33.93
C VAL A 818 -17.24 4.16 -34.01
N THR A 819 -18.10 4.77 -33.18
CA THR A 819 -19.53 4.49 -33.15
C THR A 819 -20.22 4.74 -34.51
N THR A 820 -19.76 5.77 -35.21
CA THR A 820 -20.39 6.22 -36.46
C THR A 820 -19.59 5.86 -37.72
N SER A 821 -18.41 5.24 -37.57
CA SER A 821 -17.48 4.93 -38.65
C SER A 821 -18.14 4.21 -39.82
N LYS A 822 -18.90 3.18 -39.57
CA LYS A 822 -19.60 2.39 -40.60
C LYS A 822 -20.67 3.19 -41.32
N GLN A 823 -21.40 4.06 -40.61
CA GLN A 823 -22.41 4.91 -41.21
C GLN A 823 -21.75 5.93 -42.15
N PHE A 824 -20.71 6.61 -41.69
CA PHE A 824 -19.99 7.60 -42.50
C PHE A 824 -19.20 6.91 -43.61
N PHE A 825 -18.69 5.72 -43.46
CA PHE A 825 -18.09 4.94 -44.53
C PHE A 825 -19.09 4.63 -45.64
N ASN A 826 -20.31 4.21 -45.29
CA ASN A 826 -21.36 3.97 -46.30
C ASN A 826 -21.80 5.26 -47.03
N LEU A 827 -21.85 6.39 -46.31
CA LEU A 827 -22.13 7.69 -46.92
C LEU A 827 -21.00 8.13 -47.87
N TRP A 828 -19.73 7.93 -47.45
CA TRP A 828 -18.57 8.20 -48.31
C TRP A 828 -18.60 7.34 -49.58
N LEU A 829 -18.91 6.04 -49.44
CA LEU A 829 -19.10 5.17 -50.59
C LEU A 829 -20.23 5.65 -51.53
N GLY A 830 -21.31 6.17 -50.99
CA GLY A 830 -22.43 6.74 -51.76
C GLY A 830 -22.04 7.96 -52.60
N GLN A 831 -21.19 8.83 -52.04
CA GLN A 831 -20.66 9.99 -52.76
C GLN A 831 -19.64 9.62 -53.85
N THR A 832 -18.85 8.57 -53.61
CA THR A 832 -17.78 8.12 -54.52
C THR A 832 -18.20 6.95 -55.40
N GLN A 833 -19.47 6.55 -55.40
CA GLN A 833 -20.01 5.36 -56.03
C GLN A 833 -19.70 5.21 -57.56
N ARG A 834 -19.45 6.30 -58.27
CA ARG A 834 -19.05 6.30 -59.67
C ARG A 834 -17.54 6.15 -59.89
N GLU A 835 -16.74 6.33 -58.83
CA GLU A 835 -15.28 6.40 -58.88
C GLU A 835 -14.56 5.21 -58.22
N ILE A 836 -15.25 4.43 -57.37
CA ILE A 836 -14.65 3.32 -56.62
C ILE A 836 -15.16 1.95 -57.12
N THR A 837 -14.24 1.11 -57.56
CA THR A 837 -14.53 -0.28 -57.98
C THR A 837 -14.74 -1.20 -56.75
N ASP A 838 -15.38 -2.37 -56.97
CA ASP A 838 -15.60 -3.35 -55.87
C ASP A 838 -14.30 -3.80 -55.22
N LYS A 839 -13.19 -3.95 -55.95
CA LYS A 839 -11.87 -4.27 -55.41
C LYS A 839 -11.31 -3.17 -54.52
N GLN A 840 -11.49 -1.92 -54.93
CA GLN A 840 -11.10 -0.76 -54.11
C GLN A 840 -11.93 -0.68 -52.83
N ARG A 841 -13.24 -0.93 -52.94
CA ARG A 841 -14.15 -0.99 -51.80
C ARG A 841 -13.72 -2.06 -50.79
N GLU A 842 -13.39 -3.27 -51.24
CA GLU A 842 -12.97 -4.37 -50.37
C GLU A 842 -11.69 -4.02 -49.59
N VAL A 843 -10.66 -3.52 -50.25
CA VAL A 843 -9.37 -3.26 -49.60
C VAL A 843 -9.46 -2.07 -48.64
N ILE A 844 -10.25 -1.02 -48.96
CA ILE A 844 -10.38 0.16 -48.12
C ILE A 844 -11.29 -0.10 -46.90
N SER A 845 -12.28 -1.00 -47.01
CA SER A 845 -13.18 -1.34 -45.92
C SER A 845 -12.43 -1.93 -44.69
N ARG A 846 -11.29 -2.57 -44.92
CA ARG A 846 -10.46 -3.18 -43.86
C ARG A 846 -9.71 -2.16 -43.00
N ILE A 847 -9.54 -0.92 -43.50
CA ILE A 847 -8.79 0.12 -42.82
C ILE A 847 -9.70 1.15 -42.09
N VAL A 848 -11.02 1.08 -42.29
CA VAL A 848 -11.98 2.04 -41.73
C VAL A 848 -11.91 2.09 -40.21
N ASP A 849 -11.89 0.92 -39.58
CA ASP A 849 -11.86 0.82 -38.11
C ASP A 849 -10.51 1.32 -37.52
N TYR A 850 -9.41 1.09 -38.25
CA TYR A 850 -8.12 1.66 -37.91
C TYR A 850 -8.13 3.19 -37.94
N ILE A 851 -8.61 3.78 -39.06
CA ILE A 851 -8.71 5.25 -39.20
C ILE A 851 -9.64 5.84 -38.15
N ALA A 852 -10.76 5.18 -37.89
CA ALA A 852 -11.72 5.63 -36.88
C ALA A 852 -11.15 5.63 -35.48
N SER A 853 -10.23 4.71 -35.16
CA SER A 853 -9.62 4.59 -33.83
C SER A 853 -8.35 5.43 -33.68
N ASN A 854 -7.48 5.45 -34.70
CA ASN A 854 -6.11 5.92 -34.59
C ASN A 854 -5.81 7.22 -35.39
N GLY A 855 -6.75 7.69 -36.20
CA GLY A 855 -6.55 8.86 -37.03
C GLY A 855 -6.05 8.56 -38.44
N ALA A 856 -5.45 9.57 -39.10
CA ALA A 856 -4.97 9.43 -40.46
C ALA A 856 -3.81 8.44 -40.59
N CYS A 857 -3.83 7.62 -41.64
CA CYS A 857 -2.73 6.77 -42.03
C CYS A 857 -2.39 6.87 -43.51
N THR A 858 -1.17 6.48 -43.86
CA THR A 858 -0.69 6.42 -45.26
C THR A 858 -0.42 4.95 -45.63
N ILE A 859 -0.18 4.70 -46.92
CA ILE A 859 0.23 3.39 -47.40
C ILE A 859 1.54 2.91 -46.73
N ARG A 860 2.40 3.83 -46.30
CA ARG A 860 3.63 3.50 -45.57
C ARG A 860 3.32 2.92 -44.21
N ASP A 861 2.38 3.56 -43.50
CA ASP A 861 1.96 3.10 -42.15
C ASP A 861 1.30 1.70 -42.27
N ILE A 862 0.42 1.50 -43.23
CA ILE A 862 -0.20 0.19 -43.49
C ILE A 862 0.85 -0.86 -43.84
N ARG A 863 1.92 -0.50 -44.58
CA ARG A 863 2.98 -1.42 -44.97
C ARG A 863 3.83 -1.90 -43.82
N GLU A 864 4.00 -1.10 -42.78
CA GLU A 864 4.72 -1.49 -41.56
C GLU A 864 3.95 -2.56 -40.78
N ASP A 865 2.60 -2.47 -40.78
CA ASP A 865 1.75 -3.44 -40.08
C ASP A 865 1.40 -4.65 -40.97
N ASP A 866 0.97 -4.43 -42.21
CA ASP A 866 0.58 -5.48 -43.18
C ASP A 866 1.03 -5.11 -44.62
N ALA A 867 2.21 -5.56 -44.96
CA ALA A 867 2.79 -5.36 -46.30
C ALA A 867 1.93 -5.91 -47.43
N THR A 868 1.15 -6.99 -47.19
CA THR A 868 0.27 -7.61 -48.16
C THR A 868 -0.93 -6.74 -48.46
N HIS A 869 -1.55 -6.17 -47.41
CA HIS A 869 -2.67 -5.24 -47.54
C HIS A 869 -2.23 -3.97 -48.26
N ALA A 870 -1.10 -3.38 -47.88
CA ALA A 870 -0.53 -2.22 -48.59
C ALA A 870 -0.32 -2.49 -50.08
N ALA A 871 0.20 -3.65 -50.44
CA ALA A 871 0.37 -4.04 -51.85
C ALA A 871 -0.97 -4.23 -52.60
N GLN A 872 -1.99 -4.75 -51.91
CA GLN A 872 -3.35 -4.86 -52.45
C GLN A 872 -3.99 -3.47 -52.69
N MET A 873 -3.81 -2.57 -51.76
CA MET A 873 -4.26 -1.15 -51.86
C MET A 873 -3.62 -0.47 -53.05
N ILE A 874 -2.28 -0.55 -53.19
CA ILE A 874 -1.57 0.08 -54.32
C ILE A 874 -2.05 -0.52 -55.65
N ARG A 875 -2.24 -1.83 -55.73
CA ARG A 875 -2.77 -2.47 -56.96
C ARG A 875 -4.21 -2.06 -57.30
N ALA A 876 -5.08 -1.93 -56.30
CA ALA A 876 -6.47 -1.56 -56.49
C ALA A 876 -6.62 -0.10 -56.94
N PHE A 877 -5.80 0.81 -56.43
CA PHE A 877 -5.84 2.23 -56.78
C PHE A 877 -4.87 2.64 -57.89
N GLY A 878 -4.04 1.69 -58.35
CA GLY A 878 -3.13 1.90 -59.49
C GLY A 878 -1.74 2.42 -59.11
N ASN A 879 -1.62 3.25 -58.10
CA ASN A 879 -0.33 3.68 -57.55
C ASN A 879 -0.49 4.12 -56.08
N MET A 880 0.64 4.35 -55.42
CA MET A 880 0.69 4.71 -53.99
C MET A 880 0.01 6.07 -53.72
N GLN A 881 0.24 7.06 -54.58
CA GLN A 881 -0.32 8.39 -54.42
C GLN A 881 -1.86 8.41 -54.44
N LYS A 882 -2.48 7.70 -55.39
CA LYS A 882 -3.95 7.59 -55.47
C LYS A 882 -4.55 6.81 -54.30
N ALA A 883 -3.84 5.84 -53.79
CA ALA A 883 -4.24 5.11 -52.59
C ALA A 883 -4.18 6.03 -51.37
N ASP A 884 -3.12 6.83 -51.20
CA ASP A 884 -3.02 7.83 -50.12
C ASP A 884 -4.08 8.92 -50.23
N GLU A 885 -4.40 9.39 -51.43
CA GLU A 885 -5.51 10.33 -51.67
C GLU A 885 -6.87 9.75 -51.24
N ALA A 886 -7.11 8.47 -51.52
CA ALA A 886 -8.33 7.78 -51.07
C ALA A 886 -8.40 7.64 -49.55
N LEU A 887 -7.27 7.30 -48.88
CA LEU A 887 -7.17 7.23 -47.41
C LEU A 887 -7.41 8.61 -46.79
N HIS A 888 -6.84 9.66 -47.36
CA HIS A 888 -7.06 11.03 -46.90
C HIS A 888 -8.51 11.46 -47.03
N SER A 889 -9.15 11.19 -48.17
CA SER A 889 -10.58 11.47 -48.40
C SER A 889 -11.45 10.71 -47.39
N LEU A 890 -11.15 9.42 -47.14
CA LEU A 890 -11.85 8.62 -46.17
C LEU A 890 -11.70 9.20 -44.74
N TYR A 891 -10.47 9.55 -44.34
CA TYR A 891 -10.19 10.18 -43.05
C TYR A 891 -11.00 11.45 -42.86
N THR A 892 -10.98 12.36 -43.87
CA THR A 892 -11.69 13.65 -43.83
C THR A 892 -13.18 13.44 -43.63
N PHE A 893 -13.75 12.44 -44.27
CA PHE A 893 -15.18 12.14 -44.21
C PHE A 893 -15.58 11.42 -42.92
N VAL A 894 -14.82 10.39 -42.48
CA VAL A 894 -15.15 9.58 -41.34
C VAL A 894 -14.79 10.27 -40.02
N VAL A 895 -13.58 10.85 -39.92
CA VAL A 895 -13.07 11.43 -38.66
C VAL A 895 -13.49 12.89 -38.51
N LEU A 896 -13.25 13.72 -39.53
CA LEU A 896 -13.58 15.12 -39.45
C LEU A 896 -15.04 15.43 -39.81
N ARG A 897 -15.79 14.44 -40.36
CA ARG A 897 -17.21 14.54 -40.73
C ARG A 897 -17.48 15.71 -41.67
N LYS A 898 -16.53 16.02 -42.55
CA LYS A 898 -16.67 17.00 -43.61
C LYS A 898 -17.05 16.28 -44.90
N ALA A 899 -17.94 16.90 -45.71
CA ALA A 899 -18.18 16.44 -47.08
C ALA A 899 -16.87 16.55 -47.88
N ALA A 900 -16.50 15.49 -48.59
CA ALA A 900 -15.30 15.44 -49.40
C ALA A 900 -15.37 16.42 -50.57
#